data_1d703102217e4852503501e9fe08c9cd
#
_entry.id   1d703102217e4852503501e9fe08c9cd
#
_cell.length_a   1.000
_cell.length_b   1.000
_cell.length_c   1.000
_cell.angle_alpha   90.00
_cell.angle_beta   90.00
_cell.angle_gamma   90.00
#
_symmetry.space_group_name_H-M   'P 1'
#
loop_
_entity.id
_entity.type
_entity.pdbx_description
1 polymer ?
#
loop_
_entity_poly.entity_id
_entity_poly.type
_entity_poly.pdbx_seq_one_letter_code
_entity_poly.pdbx_strand_id
1 'polypeptide(L)'
;MRVLEILQGIVLFIYDYIKRFFEKMHKKGYRQRFISMMILPCSIWYYEIVFSLSTTRMIFRSGAWFYTLLFSISAGLFEYLFSSFIKNRNINRYVKMVWLIATGFPFGVEYFVYKQFNQFYDLTTVLHGAGGVMRGFGSTVLRLMFSPSGLFHLLLFLLPFILYCWKGRKIDTSRQISMPFRIRTASGMVAIFLFSLLCIGVSGTYRPIYGNRYTFDGSVQSFGLTTSLRKEVSRMASGKDSRKASFDIEEESSGRQPAEAAALLQLVDPATPVQAATLPKSFQTAYTVAPSEKAEPTPTPTPVPEDREFNMMDIDFEALAEEDHGAFEEIDLYVNSLKPSRTNEYTGMFRGKNLIFFSAEAFSGYMIDENLTPTLYRLATKGIQFNDFYQPSVAGTTGGEVQNIFGVLAMDGGASMVDLAEHNNYFTMGSQLDRLGYWGKAYHNNDYTFYDRDVTHTTLGYSNGYMGSGNGMEKYLSDTLVMENGMDRGVLFPTSDKEMVQGTFENEYGDKAPFNVYYMTFSGHSSYAVEENDMTYKHWAEVQELPYTDPVKGYLACNLELEAALTWLVDELEARQMADDTVIVISPDHYPYGLANLTEDAEPVYIEELYGHMTDTQMKMDENRLIIWSGCLEDKEPIVVDDPTFSLDIVPTLSNLFGVEWDSRLLPGRDALSDKTPLVFNAFYDWRTDVGTYVFETKHFEPRAGVTEIPDGYVDKINRIVANKIEFCRSILYEDYYGHVMHAKGPQETVGPKDAA
;
A
#
# COMPACT_ATOMS: atom_id res chain seq x y z
N MET A 1 -1.85 -7.71 -52.00
CA MET A 1 -1.26 -8.94 -52.54
C MET A 1 0.05 -9.32 -51.83
N ARG A 2 1.14 -8.54 -51.87
CA ARG A 2 2.43 -8.92 -51.24
C ARG A 2 2.36 -9.29 -49.75
N VAL A 3 1.54 -8.60 -48.95
CA VAL A 3 1.42 -8.92 -47.48
C VAL A 3 0.74 -10.28 -47.27
N LEU A 4 -0.26 -10.61 -48.09
CA LEU A 4 -0.98 -11.89 -48.02
C LEU A 4 -0.06 -13.08 -48.42
N GLU A 5 0.78 -12.85 -49.46
CA GLU A 5 1.78 -13.85 -49.89
C GLU A 5 2.86 -14.08 -48.85
N ILE A 6 3.32 -13.02 -48.13
CA ILE A 6 4.25 -13.12 -47.03
C ILE A 6 3.62 -13.90 -45.85
N LEU A 7 2.38 -13.56 -45.50
CA LEU A 7 1.65 -14.26 -44.43
C LEU A 7 1.42 -15.76 -44.78
N GLN A 8 1.02 -16.05 -46.04
CA GLN A 8 0.91 -17.43 -46.49
C GLN A 8 2.26 -18.17 -46.45
N GLY A 9 3.34 -17.51 -46.89
CA GLY A 9 4.69 -18.08 -46.79
C GLY A 9 5.11 -18.39 -45.34
N ILE A 10 4.80 -17.50 -44.39
CA ILE A 10 5.08 -17.71 -42.99
C ILE A 10 4.24 -18.89 -42.42
N VAL A 11 2.95 -18.93 -42.73
CA VAL A 11 2.06 -20.03 -42.30
C VAL A 11 2.54 -21.39 -42.85
N LEU A 12 2.90 -21.47 -44.12
CA LEU A 12 3.44 -22.69 -44.74
C LEU A 12 4.79 -23.10 -44.12
N PHE A 13 5.66 -22.13 -43.85
CA PHE A 13 6.93 -22.38 -43.17
C PHE A 13 6.71 -22.92 -41.75
N ILE A 14 5.80 -22.32 -40.99
CA ILE A 14 5.44 -22.78 -39.64
C ILE A 14 4.87 -24.21 -39.70
N TYR A 15 3.96 -24.46 -40.62
CA TYR A 15 3.34 -25.77 -40.80
C TYR A 15 4.39 -26.85 -41.11
N ASP A 16 5.29 -26.60 -42.07
CA ASP A 16 6.34 -27.54 -42.45
C ASP A 16 7.36 -27.74 -41.32
N TYR A 17 7.67 -26.69 -40.54
CA TYR A 17 8.49 -26.77 -39.33
C TYR A 17 7.85 -27.66 -38.25
N ILE A 18 6.56 -27.45 -37.99
CA ILE A 18 5.76 -28.23 -37.03
C ILE A 18 5.70 -29.69 -37.46
N LYS A 19 5.42 -29.96 -38.73
CA LYS A 19 5.41 -31.31 -39.31
C LYS A 19 6.74 -32.01 -39.12
N ARG A 20 7.85 -31.37 -39.50
CA ARG A 20 9.22 -31.94 -39.31
C ARG A 20 9.56 -32.12 -37.82
N PHE A 21 9.04 -31.28 -36.95
CA PHE A 21 9.22 -31.45 -35.51
C PHE A 21 8.52 -32.70 -35.03
N PHE A 22 7.26 -32.95 -35.37
CA PHE A 22 6.55 -34.17 -35.00
C PHE A 22 7.19 -35.43 -35.59
N GLU A 23 7.65 -35.42 -36.83
CA GLU A 23 8.40 -36.51 -37.43
C GLU A 23 9.68 -36.85 -36.66
N LYS A 24 10.41 -35.83 -36.16
CA LYS A 24 11.58 -36.03 -35.29
C LYS A 24 11.21 -36.58 -33.92
N MET A 25 10.05 -36.20 -33.36
CA MET A 25 9.57 -36.69 -32.07
C MET A 25 9.30 -38.19 -32.05
N HIS A 26 9.04 -38.82 -33.19
CA HIS A 26 8.94 -40.27 -33.27
C HIS A 26 10.29 -41.01 -33.06
N LYS A 27 11.42 -40.30 -33.19
CA LYS A 27 12.76 -40.88 -32.91
C LYS A 27 13.00 -40.86 -31.39
N LYS A 28 13.11 -42.04 -30.75
CA LYS A 28 13.27 -42.22 -29.30
C LYS A 28 14.35 -41.32 -28.68
N GLY A 29 15.51 -41.17 -29.31
CA GLY A 29 16.60 -40.34 -28.77
C GLY A 29 16.36 -38.85 -28.88
N TYR A 30 15.58 -38.37 -29.85
CA TYR A 30 15.18 -36.95 -29.95
C TYR A 30 14.09 -36.62 -28.92
N ARG A 31 13.09 -37.47 -28.79
CA ARG A 31 12.02 -37.37 -27.80
C ARG A 31 12.57 -37.28 -26.37
N GLN A 32 13.51 -38.14 -26.01
CA GLN A 32 14.11 -38.09 -24.67
C GLN A 32 14.87 -36.79 -24.40
N ARG A 33 15.64 -36.29 -25.38
CA ARG A 33 16.33 -34.99 -25.24
C ARG A 33 15.35 -33.83 -25.09
N PHE A 34 14.29 -33.84 -25.89
CA PHE A 34 13.23 -32.81 -25.79
C PHE A 34 12.55 -32.86 -24.43
N ILE A 35 12.16 -34.04 -23.93
CA ILE A 35 11.57 -34.19 -22.60
C ILE A 35 12.52 -33.66 -21.51
N SER A 36 13.80 -34.07 -21.57
CA SER A 36 14.82 -33.60 -20.61
C SER A 36 15.02 -32.07 -20.66
N MET A 37 14.88 -31.45 -21.82
CA MET A 37 14.95 -30.00 -22.01
C MET A 37 13.72 -29.29 -21.41
N MET A 38 12.53 -29.86 -21.56
CA MET A 38 11.27 -29.23 -21.15
C MET A 38 10.94 -29.44 -19.67
N ILE A 39 11.70 -30.25 -18.91
CA ILE A 39 11.44 -30.47 -17.48
C ILE A 39 11.41 -29.14 -16.72
N LEU A 40 12.49 -28.34 -16.81
CA LEU A 40 12.59 -27.07 -16.07
C LEU A 40 11.58 -26.04 -16.55
N PRO A 41 11.41 -25.78 -17.86
CA PRO A 41 10.34 -24.91 -18.34
C PRO A 41 8.93 -25.29 -17.85
N CYS A 42 8.58 -26.57 -17.94
CA CYS A 42 7.29 -27.06 -17.49
C CYS A 42 7.14 -26.99 -15.97
N SER A 43 8.22 -27.16 -15.22
CA SER A 43 8.19 -27.02 -13.77
C SER A 43 7.98 -25.56 -13.33
N ILE A 44 8.65 -24.60 -13.97
CA ILE A 44 8.43 -23.17 -13.69
C ILE A 44 6.98 -22.79 -14.00
N TRP A 45 6.49 -23.15 -15.19
CA TRP A 45 5.10 -22.85 -15.53
C TRP A 45 4.09 -23.55 -14.61
N TYR A 46 4.39 -24.75 -14.14
CA TYR A 46 3.59 -25.41 -13.11
C TYR A 46 3.58 -24.62 -11.80
N TYR A 47 4.74 -24.13 -11.32
CA TYR A 47 4.80 -23.30 -10.12
C TYR A 47 3.97 -22.03 -10.28
N GLU A 48 4.07 -21.35 -11.42
CA GLU A 48 3.30 -20.14 -11.71
C GLU A 48 1.77 -20.41 -11.69
N ILE A 49 1.33 -21.52 -12.29
CA ILE A 49 -0.09 -21.90 -12.30
C ILE A 49 -0.57 -22.21 -10.88
N VAL A 50 0.16 -23.06 -10.15
CA VAL A 50 -0.23 -23.44 -8.78
C VAL A 50 -0.27 -22.20 -7.90
N PHE A 51 0.75 -21.35 -7.99
CA PHE A 51 0.85 -20.11 -7.22
C PHE A 51 -0.32 -19.16 -7.51
N SER A 52 -0.58 -18.89 -8.79
CA SER A 52 -1.69 -18.01 -9.17
C SER A 52 -3.08 -18.56 -8.77
N LEU A 53 -3.28 -19.89 -8.86
CA LEU A 53 -4.52 -20.51 -8.41
C LEU A 53 -4.69 -20.45 -6.88
N SER A 54 -3.58 -20.48 -6.16
CA SER A 54 -3.56 -20.45 -4.68
C SER A 54 -3.53 -19.05 -4.09
N THR A 55 -3.43 -18.00 -4.92
CA THR A 55 -3.38 -16.60 -4.52
C THR A 55 -4.47 -15.78 -5.22
N THR A 56 -4.11 -14.89 -6.14
CA THR A 56 -5.01 -13.92 -6.79
C THR A 56 -5.94 -14.49 -7.86
N ARG A 57 -5.64 -15.68 -8.40
CA ARG A 57 -6.31 -16.28 -9.58
C ARG A 57 -6.28 -15.42 -10.86
N MET A 58 -5.54 -14.31 -10.86
CA MET A 58 -5.52 -13.30 -11.93
C MET A 58 -4.96 -13.81 -13.25
N ILE A 59 -4.09 -14.83 -13.23
CA ILE A 59 -3.46 -15.41 -14.44
C ILE A 59 -4.51 -15.80 -15.51
N PHE A 60 -5.70 -16.21 -15.09
CA PHE A 60 -6.77 -16.61 -16.00
C PHE A 60 -7.76 -15.48 -16.34
N ARG A 61 -7.82 -14.43 -15.53
CA ARG A 61 -8.73 -13.28 -15.74
C ARG A 61 -8.18 -12.27 -16.73
N SER A 62 -6.90 -11.94 -16.62
CA SER A 62 -6.27 -10.85 -17.36
C SER A 62 -5.58 -11.24 -18.67
N GLY A 63 -5.52 -12.55 -19.02
CA GLY A 63 -4.69 -13.03 -20.13
C GLY A 63 -3.18 -13.07 -19.81
N ALA A 64 -2.80 -12.81 -18.56
CA ALA A 64 -1.43 -12.86 -18.07
C ALA A 64 -0.76 -14.25 -18.27
N TRP A 65 -1.57 -15.32 -18.34
CA TRP A 65 -1.11 -16.69 -18.61
C TRP A 65 -0.18 -16.80 -19.85
N PHE A 66 -0.42 -15.96 -20.86
CA PHE A 66 0.37 -15.98 -22.09
C PHE A 66 1.80 -15.49 -21.83
N TYR A 67 1.95 -14.37 -21.13
CA TYR A 67 3.27 -13.83 -20.79
C TYR A 67 4.00 -14.72 -19.80
N THR A 68 3.29 -15.17 -18.78
CA THR A 68 3.82 -16.10 -17.77
C THR A 68 4.34 -17.39 -18.40
N LEU A 69 3.61 -17.97 -19.37
CA LEU A 69 4.06 -19.14 -20.13
C LEU A 69 5.34 -18.85 -20.92
N LEU A 70 5.40 -17.75 -21.66
CA LEU A 70 6.56 -17.41 -22.49
C LEU A 70 7.82 -17.17 -21.62
N PHE A 71 7.68 -16.44 -20.52
CA PHE A 71 8.79 -16.19 -19.61
C PHE A 71 9.21 -17.45 -18.85
N SER A 72 8.28 -18.31 -18.44
CA SER A 72 8.60 -19.63 -17.82
C SER A 72 9.38 -20.52 -18.77
N ILE A 73 9.02 -20.54 -20.06
CA ILE A 73 9.77 -21.29 -21.07
C ILE A 73 11.19 -20.73 -21.21
N SER A 74 11.32 -19.40 -21.32
CA SER A 74 12.63 -18.76 -21.46
C SER A 74 13.53 -19.00 -20.23
N ALA A 75 13.01 -18.82 -19.02
CA ALA A 75 13.72 -19.04 -17.77
C ALA A 75 14.16 -20.49 -17.61
N GLY A 76 13.27 -21.45 -17.83
CA GLY A 76 13.60 -22.87 -17.71
C GLY A 76 14.58 -23.37 -18.79
N LEU A 77 14.58 -22.78 -20.01
CA LEU A 77 15.61 -23.04 -21.01
C LEU A 77 16.97 -22.47 -20.58
N PHE A 78 17.01 -21.34 -19.88
CA PHE A 78 18.24 -20.81 -19.28
C PHE A 78 18.83 -21.80 -18.26
N GLU A 79 18.03 -22.23 -17.28
CA GLU A 79 18.43 -23.23 -16.29
C GLU A 79 18.91 -24.54 -16.93
N TYR A 80 18.19 -25.00 -17.95
CA TYR A 80 18.59 -26.17 -18.72
C TYR A 80 19.92 -25.98 -19.43
N LEU A 81 20.15 -24.85 -20.09
CA LEU A 81 21.41 -24.53 -20.75
C LEU A 81 22.56 -24.54 -19.76
N PHE A 82 22.40 -23.89 -18.61
CA PHE A 82 23.41 -23.89 -17.54
C PHE A 82 23.75 -25.34 -17.13
N SER A 83 22.75 -26.13 -16.81
CA SER A 83 22.94 -27.55 -16.44
C SER A 83 23.59 -28.36 -17.55
N SER A 84 23.34 -28.03 -18.84
CA SER A 84 23.84 -28.77 -20.00
C SER A 84 25.37 -28.74 -20.20
N PHE A 85 26.07 -27.80 -19.58
CA PHE A 85 27.53 -27.71 -19.62
C PHE A 85 28.18 -28.75 -18.73
N ILE A 86 27.46 -29.36 -17.81
CA ILE A 86 27.97 -30.34 -16.86
C ILE A 86 27.99 -31.73 -17.56
N LYS A 87 29.20 -32.25 -17.80
CA LYS A 87 29.39 -33.50 -18.52
C LYS A 87 29.00 -34.73 -17.71
N ASN A 88 29.22 -34.67 -16.38
CA ASN A 88 28.89 -35.80 -15.50
C ASN A 88 27.37 -35.87 -15.30
N ARG A 89 26.78 -37.00 -15.67
CA ARG A 89 25.34 -37.26 -15.62
C ARG A 89 24.75 -37.11 -14.21
N ASN A 90 25.44 -37.64 -13.22
CA ASN A 90 24.94 -37.60 -11.86
C ASN A 90 24.98 -36.17 -11.33
N ILE A 91 26.08 -35.45 -11.56
CA ILE A 91 26.21 -34.02 -11.17
C ILE A 91 25.16 -33.18 -11.90
N ASN A 92 24.98 -33.38 -13.22
CA ASN A 92 23.95 -32.67 -13.98
C ASN A 92 22.54 -32.88 -13.39
N ARG A 93 22.24 -34.11 -12.97
CA ARG A 93 20.99 -34.45 -12.33
C ARG A 93 20.83 -33.76 -10.97
N TYR A 94 21.87 -33.74 -10.13
CA TYR A 94 21.83 -32.98 -8.86
C TYR A 94 21.65 -31.48 -9.08
N VAL A 95 22.30 -30.90 -10.09
CA VAL A 95 22.13 -29.48 -10.43
C VAL A 95 20.69 -29.21 -10.87
N LYS A 96 20.05 -30.05 -11.64
CA LYS A 96 18.63 -29.89 -11.97
C LYS A 96 17.71 -30.02 -10.74
N MET A 97 18.05 -30.90 -9.78
CA MET A 97 17.36 -31.02 -8.52
C MET A 97 17.49 -29.72 -7.71
N VAL A 98 18.69 -29.12 -7.68
CA VAL A 98 18.95 -27.83 -7.03
C VAL A 98 18.12 -26.73 -7.70
N TRP A 99 18.09 -26.68 -9.05
CA TRP A 99 17.25 -25.72 -9.76
C TRP A 99 15.77 -25.87 -9.40
N LEU A 100 15.22 -27.08 -9.38
CA LEU A 100 13.81 -27.31 -9.02
C LEU A 100 13.48 -26.83 -7.62
N ILE A 101 14.40 -27.01 -6.64
CA ILE A 101 14.20 -26.49 -5.29
C ILE A 101 14.37 -24.97 -5.27
N ALA A 102 15.46 -24.45 -5.84
CA ALA A 102 15.80 -23.03 -5.82
C ALA A 102 14.72 -22.17 -6.50
N THR A 103 14.12 -22.69 -7.59
CA THR A 103 13.02 -22.00 -8.28
C THR A 103 11.69 -22.18 -7.55
N GLY A 104 11.41 -23.36 -6.98
CA GLY A 104 10.16 -23.61 -6.25
C GLY A 104 10.09 -22.95 -4.88
N PHE A 105 11.24 -22.69 -4.25
CA PHE A 105 11.32 -22.10 -2.90
C PHE A 105 10.68 -20.70 -2.80
N PRO A 106 10.99 -19.73 -3.69
CA PRO A 106 10.33 -18.42 -3.67
C PRO A 106 8.80 -18.50 -3.77
N PHE A 107 8.25 -19.40 -4.57
CA PHE A 107 6.81 -19.60 -4.67
C PHE A 107 6.18 -20.05 -3.34
N GLY A 108 6.89 -20.91 -2.60
CA GLY A 108 6.44 -21.31 -1.28
C GLY A 108 6.48 -20.16 -0.28
N VAL A 109 7.54 -19.35 -0.28
CA VAL A 109 7.69 -18.18 0.58
C VAL A 109 6.58 -17.18 0.28
N GLU A 110 6.45 -16.73 -0.98
CA GLU A 110 5.43 -15.75 -1.39
C GLU A 110 4.00 -16.25 -1.19
N TYR A 111 3.75 -17.55 -1.29
CA TYR A 111 2.45 -18.12 -0.95
C TYR A 111 2.09 -17.87 0.51
N PHE A 112 3.03 -18.11 1.46
CA PHE A 112 2.78 -17.88 2.88
C PHE A 112 2.72 -16.40 3.21
N VAL A 113 3.55 -15.57 2.58
CA VAL A 113 3.47 -14.10 2.69
C VAL A 113 2.10 -13.63 2.24
N TYR A 114 1.65 -14.04 1.06
CA TYR A 114 0.34 -13.67 0.54
C TYR A 114 -0.81 -14.14 1.44
N LYS A 115 -0.74 -15.37 1.98
CA LYS A 115 -1.77 -15.87 2.90
C LYS A 115 -1.84 -15.10 4.20
N GLN A 116 -0.74 -14.53 4.67
CA GLN A 116 -0.69 -13.73 5.90
C GLN A 116 -1.06 -12.27 5.66
N PHE A 117 -0.57 -11.66 4.56
CA PHE A 117 -0.61 -10.21 4.36
C PHE A 117 -1.45 -9.75 3.17
N ASN A 118 -2.04 -10.68 2.40
CA ASN A 118 -2.78 -10.44 1.14
C ASN A 118 -2.05 -9.63 0.08
N GLN A 119 -0.74 -9.62 0.10
CA GLN A 119 0.13 -8.90 -0.84
C GLN A 119 1.38 -9.73 -1.10
N PHE A 120 2.07 -9.41 -2.21
CA PHE A 120 3.37 -9.98 -2.52
C PHE A 120 4.46 -9.02 -2.07
N TYR A 121 5.53 -9.58 -1.50
CA TYR A 121 6.64 -8.76 -1.03
C TYR A 121 7.80 -8.81 -2.02
N ASP A 122 8.32 -7.64 -2.38
CA ASP A 122 9.51 -7.54 -3.20
C ASP A 122 10.73 -8.14 -2.49
N LEU A 123 11.78 -8.42 -3.27
CA LEU A 123 12.97 -9.10 -2.74
C LEU A 123 13.67 -8.28 -1.64
N THR A 124 13.62 -6.96 -1.71
CA THR A 124 14.24 -6.06 -0.71
C THR A 124 13.50 -6.16 0.61
N THR A 125 12.17 -6.07 0.58
CA THR A 125 11.31 -6.23 1.77
C THR A 125 11.50 -7.59 2.44
N VAL A 126 11.57 -8.67 1.64
CA VAL A 126 11.83 -10.02 2.18
C VAL A 126 13.21 -10.10 2.82
N LEU A 127 14.24 -9.52 2.22
CA LEU A 127 15.62 -9.60 2.74
C LEU A 127 15.79 -8.77 4.02
N HIS A 128 15.22 -7.59 4.11
CA HIS A 128 15.28 -6.74 5.31
C HIS A 128 14.31 -7.21 6.39
N GLY A 129 13.07 -7.54 6.04
CA GLY A 129 12.03 -7.94 6.98
C GLY A 129 12.15 -9.36 7.54
N ALA A 130 12.84 -10.29 6.85
CA ALA A 130 12.85 -11.70 7.22
C ALA A 130 13.30 -11.98 8.66
N GLY A 131 14.28 -11.24 9.16
CA GLY A 131 14.79 -11.36 10.54
C GLY A 131 13.76 -10.93 11.58
N GLY A 132 13.04 -9.85 11.33
CA GLY A 132 11.96 -9.32 12.17
C GLY A 132 10.74 -10.24 12.16
N VAL A 133 10.29 -10.64 10.97
CA VAL A 133 9.18 -11.59 10.80
C VAL A 133 9.43 -12.91 11.55
N MET A 134 10.63 -13.46 11.47
CA MET A 134 10.94 -14.71 12.19
C MET A 134 10.99 -14.52 13.70
N ARG A 135 11.35 -13.35 14.21
CA ARG A 135 11.33 -13.05 15.66
C ARG A 135 9.92 -12.78 16.18
N GLY A 136 9.16 -11.92 15.48
CA GLY A 136 7.81 -11.54 15.89
C GLY A 136 6.73 -12.57 15.52
N PHE A 137 6.81 -13.15 14.31
CA PHE A 137 5.76 -14.01 13.74
C PHE A 137 6.19 -15.45 13.48
N GLY A 138 7.36 -15.89 13.95
CA GLY A 138 7.90 -17.22 13.66
C GLY A 138 6.95 -18.35 14.06
N SER A 139 6.25 -18.23 15.18
CA SER A 139 5.24 -19.20 15.62
C SER A 139 4.03 -19.24 14.69
N THR A 140 3.53 -18.10 14.25
CA THR A 140 2.41 -17.98 13.31
C THR A 140 2.79 -18.53 11.94
N VAL A 141 3.96 -18.19 11.41
CA VAL A 141 4.47 -18.74 10.15
C VAL A 141 4.60 -20.27 10.24
N LEU A 142 5.18 -20.80 11.32
CA LEU A 142 5.29 -22.25 11.50
C LEU A 142 3.91 -22.90 11.60
N ARG A 143 2.97 -22.32 12.32
CA ARG A 143 1.59 -22.85 12.44
C ARG A 143 0.91 -22.88 11.07
N LEU A 144 1.02 -21.80 10.29
CA LEU A 144 0.48 -21.73 8.93
C LEU A 144 1.13 -22.78 8.02
N MET A 145 2.46 -22.95 8.09
CA MET A 145 3.18 -23.96 7.30
C MET A 145 2.77 -25.39 7.66
N PHE A 146 2.53 -25.68 8.94
CA PHE A 146 2.15 -27.01 9.41
C PHE A 146 0.62 -27.22 9.46
N SER A 147 -0.18 -26.25 9.08
CA SER A 147 -1.62 -26.44 8.85
C SER A 147 -1.88 -27.43 7.73
N PRO A 148 -3.05 -28.11 7.68
CA PRO A 148 -3.38 -29.03 6.58
C PRO A 148 -3.28 -28.37 5.19
N SER A 149 -3.74 -27.12 5.05
CA SER A 149 -3.63 -26.34 3.81
C SER A 149 -2.18 -25.98 3.51
N GLY A 150 -1.40 -25.53 4.48
CA GLY A 150 0.02 -25.20 4.32
C GLY A 150 0.85 -26.40 3.88
N LEU A 151 0.66 -27.56 4.53
CA LEU A 151 1.33 -28.81 4.13
C LEU A 151 0.94 -29.27 2.73
N PHE A 152 -0.32 -29.12 2.36
CA PHE A 152 -0.79 -29.44 1.01
C PHE A 152 -0.10 -28.58 -0.04
N HIS A 153 -0.02 -27.26 0.15
CA HIS A 153 0.65 -26.35 -0.78
C HIS A 153 2.17 -26.54 -0.82
N LEU A 154 2.81 -26.82 0.31
CA LEU A 154 4.22 -27.22 0.34
C LEU A 154 4.47 -28.48 -0.51
N LEU A 155 3.59 -29.48 -0.41
CA LEU A 155 3.69 -30.67 -1.24
C LEU A 155 3.48 -30.34 -2.73
N LEU A 156 2.56 -29.44 -3.08
CA LEU A 156 2.37 -28.97 -4.45
C LEU A 156 3.62 -28.30 -4.99
N PHE A 157 4.24 -27.37 -4.24
CA PHE A 157 5.49 -26.72 -4.68
C PHE A 157 6.70 -27.69 -4.72
N LEU A 158 6.70 -28.73 -3.92
CA LEU A 158 7.74 -29.78 -3.98
C LEU A 158 7.47 -30.84 -5.05
N LEU A 159 6.28 -30.90 -5.64
CA LEU A 159 5.88 -31.98 -6.55
C LEU A 159 6.80 -32.15 -7.78
N PRO A 160 7.23 -31.10 -8.51
CA PRO A 160 8.16 -31.25 -9.62
C PRO A 160 9.50 -31.88 -9.18
N PHE A 161 10.03 -31.47 -8.03
CA PHE A 161 11.23 -32.05 -7.44
C PHE A 161 11.04 -33.53 -7.09
N ILE A 162 9.96 -33.92 -6.42
CA ILE A 162 9.63 -35.29 -6.03
C ILE A 162 9.51 -36.17 -7.30
N LEU A 163 8.77 -35.73 -8.31
CA LEU A 163 8.60 -36.41 -9.55
C LEU A 163 9.94 -36.61 -10.30
N TYR A 164 10.79 -35.58 -10.26
CA TYR A 164 12.10 -35.67 -10.86
C TYR A 164 13.04 -36.59 -10.09
N CYS A 165 13.00 -36.62 -8.76
CA CYS A 165 13.71 -37.62 -7.95
C CYS A 165 13.32 -39.05 -8.35
N TRP A 166 12.02 -39.29 -8.52
CA TRP A 166 11.48 -40.62 -8.87
C TRP A 166 11.80 -41.03 -10.31
N LYS A 167 11.53 -40.18 -11.30
CA LYS A 167 11.63 -40.52 -12.74
C LYS A 167 12.84 -39.93 -13.44
N GLY A 168 13.57 -38.99 -12.86
CA GLY A 168 14.67 -38.28 -13.52
C GLY A 168 15.79 -39.19 -14.05
N ARG A 169 16.09 -40.30 -13.35
CA ARG A 169 17.06 -41.33 -13.86
C ARG A 169 16.64 -41.94 -15.19
N LYS A 170 15.35 -42.09 -15.46
CA LYS A 170 14.81 -42.65 -16.70
C LYS A 170 14.73 -41.61 -17.82
N ILE A 171 14.56 -40.35 -17.46
CA ILE A 171 14.37 -39.23 -18.38
C ILE A 171 15.73 -38.69 -18.86
N ASP A 172 16.67 -38.45 -17.93
CA ASP A 172 18.01 -37.96 -18.23
C ASP A 172 18.93 -39.10 -18.71
N THR A 173 18.69 -39.54 -19.91
CA THR A 173 19.62 -40.44 -20.58
C THR A 173 20.77 -39.66 -21.19
N SER A 174 21.93 -39.68 -20.55
CA SER A 174 23.06 -38.88 -20.91
C SER A 174 23.72 -39.28 -22.21
N ARG A 175 23.53 -38.52 -23.26
CA ARG A 175 24.57 -38.25 -24.25
C ARG A 175 25.01 -36.82 -24.10
N GLN A 176 26.32 -36.56 -24.22
CA GLN A 176 26.83 -35.20 -24.23
C GLN A 176 26.00 -34.35 -25.22
N ILE A 177 25.44 -33.26 -24.74
CA ILE A 177 24.67 -32.35 -25.58
C ILE A 177 25.66 -31.65 -26.50
N SER A 178 25.47 -31.78 -27.81
CA SER A 178 26.35 -31.17 -28.81
C SER A 178 26.26 -29.66 -28.79
N MET A 179 27.34 -28.96 -29.08
CA MET A 179 27.39 -27.51 -29.13
C MET A 179 26.32 -26.89 -30.06
N PRO A 180 26.08 -27.46 -31.30
CA PRO A 180 25.00 -26.99 -32.16
C PRO A 180 23.60 -27.08 -31.52
N PHE A 181 23.35 -28.06 -30.67
CA PHE A 181 22.07 -28.16 -29.95
C PHE A 181 21.96 -27.08 -28.86
N ARG A 182 23.03 -26.81 -28.11
CA ARG A 182 23.06 -25.70 -27.12
C ARG A 182 22.83 -24.36 -27.77
N ILE A 183 23.50 -24.08 -28.90
CA ILE A 183 23.31 -22.84 -29.66
C ILE A 183 21.85 -22.69 -30.09
N ARG A 184 21.22 -23.72 -30.64
CA ARG A 184 19.81 -23.68 -31.02
C ARG A 184 18.90 -23.46 -29.84
N THR A 185 19.16 -24.08 -28.69
CA THR A 185 18.41 -23.90 -27.47
C THR A 185 18.56 -22.45 -26.94
N ALA A 186 19.79 -21.93 -26.95
CA ALA A 186 20.06 -20.55 -26.57
C ALA A 186 19.37 -19.54 -27.51
N SER A 187 19.47 -19.76 -28.84
CA SER A 187 18.78 -18.92 -29.82
C SER A 187 17.25 -18.99 -29.64
N GLY A 188 16.69 -20.16 -29.35
CA GLY A 188 15.25 -20.31 -29.07
C GLY A 188 14.84 -19.58 -27.79
N MET A 189 15.64 -19.69 -26.72
CA MET A 189 15.42 -18.99 -25.47
C MET A 189 15.39 -17.47 -25.69
N VAL A 190 16.42 -16.93 -26.36
CA VAL A 190 16.51 -15.49 -26.65
C VAL A 190 15.36 -15.03 -27.55
N ALA A 191 15.00 -15.82 -28.57
CA ALA A 191 13.90 -15.50 -29.46
C ALA A 191 12.54 -15.45 -28.73
N ILE A 192 12.27 -16.39 -27.82
CA ILE A 192 11.05 -16.39 -27.01
C ILE A 192 11.04 -15.18 -26.07
N PHE A 193 12.16 -14.89 -25.43
CA PHE A 193 12.28 -13.72 -24.54
C PHE A 193 12.04 -12.41 -25.29
N LEU A 194 12.70 -12.21 -26.44
CA LEU A 194 12.51 -11.01 -27.27
C LEU A 194 11.09 -10.92 -27.83
N PHE A 195 10.50 -12.05 -28.21
CA PHE A 195 9.10 -12.10 -28.63
C PHE A 195 8.15 -11.68 -27.51
N SER A 196 8.41 -12.10 -26.26
CA SER A 196 7.63 -11.68 -25.09
C SER A 196 7.72 -10.16 -24.91
N LEU A 197 8.92 -9.58 -25.00
CA LEU A 197 9.13 -8.14 -24.91
C LEU A 197 8.44 -7.38 -26.06
N LEU A 198 8.45 -7.93 -27.29
CA LEU A 198 7.76 -7.34 -28.43
C LEU A 198 6.24 -7.31 -28.17
N CYS A 199 5.66 -8.43 -27.71
CA CYS A 199 4.24 -8.50 -27.38
C CYS A 199 3.84 -7.50 -26.27
N ILE A 200 4.68 -7.36 -25.24
CA ILE A 200 4.50 -6.34 -24.20
C ILE A 200 4.59 -4.96 -24.78
N GLY A 201 5.59 -4.68 -25.64
CA GLY A 201 5.83 -3.35 -26.23
C GLY A 201 4.69 -2.81 -27.08
N VAL A 202 3.88 -3.69 -27.70
CA VAL A 202 2.69 -3.30 -28.46
C VAL A 202 1.40 -3.32 -27.64
N SER A 203 1.45 -3.76 -26.38
CA SER A 203 0.28 -3.83 -25.50
C SER A 203 0.10 -2.52 -24.74
N GLY A 204 -1.04 -1.89 -24.89
CA GLY A 204 -1.40 -0.69 -24.13
C GLY A 204 -1.59 -0.95 -22.63
N THR A 205 -1.89 -2.19 -22.22
CA THR A 205 -2.10 -2.57 -20.81
C THR A 205 -0.80 -3.03 -20.16
N TYR A 206 -0.05 -3.96 -20.80
CA TYR A 206 1.09 -4.61 -20.17
C TYR A 206 2.42 -3.84 -20.32
N ARG A 207 2.53 -2.97 -21.34
CA ARG A 207 3.74 -2.16 -21.53
C ARG A 207 4.02 -1.22 -20.34
N PRO A 208 3.04 -0.47 -19.82
CA PRO A 208 3.26 0.37 -18.64
C PRO A 208 3.67 -0.46 -17.41
N ILE A 209 2.96 -1.54 -17.11
CA ILE A 209 3.23 -2.41 -15.95
C ILE A 209 4.63 -3.04 -16.04
N TYR A 210 5.09 -3.40 -17.22
CA TYR A 210 6.46 -3.91 -17.41
C TYR A 210 7.53 -2.82 -17.35
N GLY A 211 7.17 -1.58 -17.69
CA GLY A 211 8.05 -0.41 -17.82
C GLY A 211 7.93 0.57 -16.67
N ASN A 212 7.35 1.71 -16.97
CA ASN A 212 7.32 2.88 -16.09
C ASN A 212 6.27 2.84 -14.97
N ARG A 213 5.26 1.97 -15.06
CA ARG A 213 4.26 1.75 -13.99
C ARG A 213 4.49 0.42 -13.28
N TYR A 214 5.76 0.08 -13.07
CA TYR A 214 6.11 -1.16 -12.40
C TYR A 214 5.82 -1.06 -10.90
N THR A 215 5.03 -2.00 -10.39
CA THR A 215 4.96 -2.39 -8.99
C THR A 215 5.26 -3.88 -8.91
N PHE A 216 5.81 -4.38 -7.80
CA PHE A 216 6.11 -5.80 -7.67
C PHE A 216 4.84 -6.64 -7.79
N ASP A 217 3.81 -6.25 -7.05
CA ASP A 217 2.50 -6.91 -7.03
C ASP A 217 1.84 -6.94 -8.43
N GLY A 218 1.73 -5.80 -9.10
CA GLY A 218 1.20 -5.71 -10.46
C GLY A 218 2.03 -6.51 -11.48
N SER A 219 3.35 -6.60 -11.28
CA SER A 219 4.23 -7.42 -12.11
C SER A 219 4.00 -8.92 -11.89
N VAL A 220 3.84 -9.37 -10.63
CA VAL A 220 3.52 -10.76 -10.29
C VAL A 220 2.21 -11.18 -10.92
N GLN A 221 1.19 -10.36 -10.80
CA GLN A 221 -0.15 -10.63 -11.37
C GLN A 221 -0.14 -10.65 -12.91
N SER A 222 0.71 -9.85 -13.56
CA SER A 222 0.74 -9.71 -15.03
C SER A 222 1.72 -10.65 -15.73
N PHE A 223 2.86 -10.95 -15.11
CA PHE A 223 3.99 -11.65 -15.75
C PHE A 223 4.47 -12.88 -14.98
N GLY A 224 3.93 -13.12 -13.78
CA GLY A 224 4.31 -14.19 -12.88
C GLY A 224 5.49 -13.85 -11.97
N LEU A 225 5.64 -14.65 -10.89
CA LEU A 225 6.64 -14.41 -9.84
C LEU A 225 8.08 -14.52 -10.38
N THR A 226 8.37 -15.52 -11.23
CA THR A 226 9.71 -15.71 -11.82
C THR A 226 10.19 -14.46 -12.58
N THR A 227 9.29 -13.82 -13.33
CA THR A 227 9.62 -12.61 -14.09
C THR A 227 9.83 -11.43 -13.17
N SER A 228 8.99 -11.30 -12.17
CA SER A 228 9.05 -10.21 -11.20
C SER A 228 10.32 -10.25 -10.37
N LEU A 229 10.69 -11.40 -9.81
CA LEU A 229 11.96 -11.57 -9.11
C LEU A 229 13.18 -11.27 -10.00
N ARG A 230 13.16 -11.68 -11.27
CA ARG A 230 14.22 -11.33 -12.22
C ARG A 230 14.33 -9.81 -12.42
N LYS A 231 13.19 -9.11 -12.49
CA LYS A 231 13.18 -7.65 -12.59
C LYS A 231 13.72 -7.00 -11.32
N GLU A 232 13.32 -7.49 -10.15
CA GLU A 232 13.86 -7.00 -8.87
C GLU A 232 15.38 -7.14 -8.81
N VAL A 233 15.92 -8.32 -9.10
CA VAL A 233 17.38 -8.53 -9.18
C VAL A 233 18.04 -7.56 -10.16
N SER A 234 17.40 -7.26 -11.29
CA SER A 234 17.91 -6.31 -12.28
C SER A 234 17.89 -4.87 -11.75
N ARG A 235 16.83 -4.47 -11.03
CA ARG A 235 16.70 -3.16 -10.38
C ARG A 235 17.75 -2.97 -9.28
N MET A 236 17.89 -3.97 -8.40
CA MET A 236 18.94 -3.94 -7.37
C MET A 236 20.35 -3.84 -7.95
N ALA A 237 20.63 -4.52 -9.08
CA ALA A 237 21.93 -4.51 -9.73
C ALA A 237 22.25 -3.20 -10.48
N SER A 238 21.22 -2.47 -10.93
CA SER A 238 21.37 -1.20 -11.67
C SER A 238 21.25 0.05 -10.79
N GLY A 239 21.05 -0.10 -9.47
CA GLY A 239 20.56 0.96 -8.61
C GLY A 239 19.04 1.09 -8.74
N LYS A 240 18.35 1.30 -7.62
CA LYS A 240 16.89 1.43 -7.64
C LYS A 240 16.51 2.58 -8.56
N ASP A 241 15.76 2.26 -9.55
CA ASP A 241 15.13 3.18 -10.51
C ASP A 241 16.01 4.27 -11.12
N SER A 242 17.07 3.86 -11.83
CA SER A 242 17.98 4.77 -12.55
C SER A 242 17.35 5.47 -13.78
N ARG A 243 16.03 5.37 -13.97
CA ARG A 243 15.37 6.09 -15.06
C ARG A 243 15.16 7.55 -14.69
N LYS A 244 15.33 8.43 -15.66
CA LYS A 244 14.98 9.84 -15.52
C LYS A 244 13.46 9.96 -15.32
N ALA A 245 13.03 10.76 -14.37
CA ALA A 245 11.62 11.11 -14.19
C ALA A 245 11.06 11.74 -15.48
N SER A 246 9.79 11.54 -15.77
CA SER A 246 9.15 12.12 -16.95
C SER A 246 7.71 12.49 -16.62
N PHE A 247 7.38 13.76 -16.82
CA PHE A 247 6.08 14.35 -16.53
C PHE A 247 5.41 14.84 -17.81
N ASP A 248 4.09 14.73 -17.86
CA ASP A 248 3.26 15.35 -18.89
C ASP A 248 2.71 16.68 -18.36
N ILE A 249 3.43 17.76 -18.65
CA ILE A 249 3.22 19.08 -18.03
C ILE A 249 2.07 19.89 -18.70
N GLU A 250 1.55 19.44 -19.83
CA GLU A 250 0.67 20.29 -20.67
C GLU A 250 -0.64 20.75 -20.04
N GLU A 251 -1.11 20.22 -18.87
CA GLU A 251 -2.44 20.59 -18.35
C GLU A 251 -2.70 20.49 -16.86
N GLU A 252 -1.71 20.41 -15.97
CA GLU A 252 -1.98 20.36 -14.52
C GLU A 252 -2.39 21.70 -13.88
N SER A 253 -2.43 22.79 -14.65
CA SER A 253 -2.66 24.17 -14.19
C SER A 253 -4.10 24.49 -13.74
N SER A 254 -5.01 23.52 -13.57
CA SER A 254 -6.39 23.78 -13.23
C SER A 254 -6.72 23.42 -11.76
N GLY A 255 -6.58 24.39 -10.86
CA GLY A 255 -7.51 24.45 -9.74
C GLY A 255 -8.95 24.52 -10.27
N ARG A 256 -9.93 24.03 -9.50
CA ARG A 256 -11.37 24.13 -9.80
C ARG A 256 -11.67 25.56 -10.26
N GLN A 257 -11.94 25.76 -11.55
CA GLN A 257 -12.38 27.09 -11.99
C GLN A 257 -13.78 27.33 -11.43
N PRO A 258 -14.09 28.52 -10.90
CA PRO A 258 -15.43 28.81 -10.36
C PRO A 258 -16.56 28.51 -11.35
N ALA A 259 -16.29 28.61 -12.66
CA ALA A 259 -17.24 28.26 -13.71
C ALA A 259 -17.44 26.75 -13.88
N GLU A 260 -16.39 25.92 -13.71
CA GLU A 260 -16.49 24.45 -13.75
C GLU A 260 -17.16 23.90 -12.49
N ALA A 261 -16.85 24.47 -11.30
CA ALA A 261 -17.53 24.13 -10.06
C ALA A 261 -19.03 24.47 -10.12
N ALA A 262 -19.38 25.66 -10.65
CA ALA A 262 -20.78 26.06 -10.84
C ALA A 262 -21.50 25.22 -11.90
N ALA A 263 -20.82 24.77 -12.94
CA ALA A 263 -21.39 23.88 -13.96
C ALA A 263 -21.61 22.46 -13.41
N LEU A 264 -20.67 21.92 -12.62
CA LEU A 264 -20.80 20.60 -11.96
C LEU A 264 -21.89 20.60 -10.90
N LEU A 265 -22.04 21.67 -10.11
CA LEU A 265 -23.12 21.83 -9.13
C LEU A 265 -24.51 21.98 -9.77
N GLN A 266 -24.60 22.48 -11.01
CA GLN A 266 -25.86 22.51 -11.78
C GLN A 266 -26.24 21.13 -12.36
N LEU A 267 -25.30 20.16 -12.40
CA LEU A 267 -25.51 18.82 -12.92
C LEU A 267 -25.96 17.81 -11.84
N VAL A 268 -25.85 18.16 -10.57
CA VAL A 268 -26.33 17.33 -9.47
C VAL A 268 -27.81 17.60 -9.25
N ASP A 269 -28.68 16.62 -9.49
CA ASP A 269 -30.09 16.71 -9.13
C ASP A 269 -30.23 16.70 -7.59
N PRO A 270 -30.70 17.81 -6.96
CA PRO A 270 -30.81 17.91 -5.51
C PRO A 270 -31.85 16.95 -4.90
N ALA A 271 -32.56 16.18 -5.73
CA ALA A 271 -33.56 15.21 -5.28
C ALA A 271 -33.05 13.78 -5.13
N THR A 272 -31.79 13.49 -5.48
CA THR A 272 -31.22 12.14 -5.33
C THR A 272 -30.51 12.03 -3.98
N PRO A 273 -31.08 11.30 -2.98
CA PRO A 273 -30.33 11.06 -1.76
C PRO A 273 -29.07 10.27 -2.10
N VAL A 274 -27.90 10.75 -1.71
CA VAL A 274 -26.67 9.95 -1.66
C VAL A 274 -26.98 8.73 -0.82
N GLN A 275 -27.04 7.55 -1.42
CA GLN A 275 -27.14 6.31 -0.66
C GLN A 275 -25.80 6.20 0.08
N ALA A 276 -25.80 6.62 1.35
CA ALA A 276 -24.77 6.19 2.28
C ALA A 276 -24.71 4.66 2.21
N ALA A 277 -23.51 4.10 2.15
CA ALA A 277 -23.30 2.67 2.20
C ALA A 277 -24.19 2.12 3.33
N THR A 278 -25.09 1.20 3.00
CA THR A 278 -26.05 0.66 3.96
C THR A 278 -25.29 -0.26 4.90
N LEU A 279 -24.87 0.27 6.04
CA LEU A 279 -24.36 -0.51 7.15
C LEU A 279 -25.41 -1.56 7.56
N PRO A 280 -25.01 -2.71 8.09
CA PRO A 280 -25.91 -3.66 8.72
C PRO A 280 -26.84 -2.93 9.68
N LYS A 281 -28.12 -3.31 9.72
CA LYS A 281 -29.17 -2.60 10.50
C LYS A 281 -28.82 -2.33 11.97
N SER A 282 -27.90 -3.10 12.55
CA SER A 282 -27.40 -2.95 13.92
C SER A 282 -26.46 -1.75 14.10
N PHE A 283 -25.83 -1.24 13.03
CA PHE A 283 -24.93 -0.08 13.06
C PHE A 283 -25.44 1.11 12.25
N GLN A 284 -26.65 1.05 11.69
CA GLN A 284 -27.25 2.16 10.93
C GLN A 284 -27.52 3.43 11.76
N THR A 285 -27.45 3.36 13.09
CA THR A 285 -27.66 4.52 13.95
C THR A 285 -26.51 5.52 13.94
N ALA A 286 -25.28 5.06 13.63
CA ALA A 286 -24.11 5.94 13.65
C ALA A 286 -23.96 6.83 12.39
N TYR A 287 -24.62 6.46 11.28
CA TYR A 287 -24.51 7.14 9.98
C TYR A 287 -25.86 7.50 9.33
N THR A 288 -26.98 7.30 10.00
CA THR A 288 -28.21 7.96 9.62
C THR A 288 -28.09 9.41 10.05
N VAL A 289 -27.66 10.26 9.15
CA VAL A 289 -28.13 11.65 9.16
C VAL A 289 -29.64 11.54 9.26
N ALA A 290 -30.24 11.97 10.39
CA ALA A 290 -31.67 12.09 10.52
C ALA A 290 -32.17 12.78 9.26
N PRO A 291 -33.29 12.37 8.63
CA PRO A 291 -33.80 13.08 7.48
C PRO A 291 -34.00 14.51 7.92
N SER A 292 -33.12 15.39 7.47
CA SER A 292 -33.20 16.82 7.70
C SER A 292 -34.55 17.23 7.14
N GLU A 293 -35.40 17.77 7.99
CA GLU A 293 -36.57 18.49 7.53
C GLU A 293 -36.08 19.50 6.50
N LYS A 294 -36.54 19.33 5.23
CA LYS A 294 -36.30 20.22 4.11
C LYS A 294 -34.88 20.81 4.10
N ALA A 295 -33.98 20.16 3.36
CA ALA A 295 -32.70 20.76 3.00
C ALA A 295 -32.99 22.19 2.46
N GLU A 296 -32.59 23.18 3.20
CA GLU A 296 -32.36 24.50 2.59
C GLU A 296 -31.31 24.30 1.50
N PRO A 297 -31.43 24.99 0.36
CA PRO A 297 -30.47 24.82 -0.74
C PRO A 297 -29.07 24.99 -0.18
N THR A 298 -28.20 24.00 -0.39
CA THR A 298 -26.79 24.03 -0.04
C THR A 298 -26.25 25.41 -0.42
N PRO A 299 -25.64 26.17 0.49
CA PRO A 299 -25.17 27.50 0.18
C PRO A 299 -24.20 27.37 -1.00
N THR A 300 -24.45 28.14 -2.05
CA THR A 300 -23.50 28.30 -3.18
C THR A 300 -22.13 28.53 -2.57
N PRO A 301 -21.08 27.77 -2.96
CA PRO A 301 -19.75 27.93 -2.37
C PRO A 301 -19.41 29.43 -2.41
N THR A 302 -19.17 29.99 -1.25
CA THR A 302 -18.79 31.42 -1.13
C THR A 302 -17.48 31.52 -1.92
N PRO A 303 -17.36 32.44 -2.89
CA PRO A 303 -16.11 32.60 -3.63
C PRO A 303 -14.98 32.82 -2.63
N VAL A 304 -13.93 32.02 -2.72
CA VAL A 304 -12.73 32.20 -1.89
C VAL A 304 -12.24 33.62 -2.12
N PRO A 305 -12.05 34.45 -1.07
CA PRO A 305 -11.55 35.80 -1.24
C PRO A 305 -10.23 35.77 -2.04
N GLU A 306 -10.14 36.56 -3.09
CA GLU A 306 -8.95 36.61 -3.98
C GLU A 306 -7.70 37.17 -3.28
N ASP A 307 -7.85 37.72 -2.07
CA ASP A 307 -6.80 38.32 -1.24
C ASP A 307 -6.13 37.33 -0.28
N ARG A 308 -6.56 36.04 -0.23
CA ARG A 308 -5.90 35.04 0.61
C ARG A 308 -4.53 34.67 0.05
N GLU A 309 -3.55 34.53 0.96
CA GLU A 309 -2.19 34.12 0.65
C GLU A 309 -2.14 32.70 0.07
N PHE A 310 -1.09 32.38 -0.69
CA PHE A 310 -0.84 31.04 -1.16
C PHE A 310 -0.03 30.26 -0.15
N ASN A 311 -0.33 28.96 -0.01
CA ASN A 311 0.50 27.99 0.69
C ASN A 311 1.71 27.65 -0.20
N MET A 312 2.72 28.52 -0.20
CA MET A 312 3.95 28.38 -0.98
C MET A 312 5.14 28.96 -0.25
N MET A 313 6.29 28.37 -0.51
CA MET A 313 7.57 28.84 -0.03
C MET A 313 8.24 29.70 -1.12
N ASP A 314 9.17 30.56 -0.71
CA ASP A 314 9.97 31.38 -1.64
C ASP A 314 11.07 30.49 -2.27
N ILE A 315 10.71 29.76 -3.32
CA ILE A 315 11.59 28.83 -4.06
C ILE A 315 11.39 29.11 -5.54
N ASP A 316 12.50 29.39 -6.23
CA ASP A 316 12.55 29.61 -7.67
C ASP A 316 12.85 28.29 -8.40
N PHE A 317 11.78 27.51 -8.68
CA PHE A 317 11.90 26.22 -9.36
C PHE A 317 12.38 26.34 -10.82
N GLU A 318 12.16 27.49 -11.48
CA GLU A 318 12.65 27.71 -12.83
C GLU A 318 14.18 27.86 -12.82
N ALA A 319 14.71 28.62 -11.87
CA ALA A 319 16.16 28.75 -11.67
C ALA A 319 16.79 27.40 -11.27
N LEU A 320 16.14 26.61 -10.39
CA LEU A 320 16.61 25.28 -10.01
C LEU A 320 16.72 24.35 -11.22
N ALA A 321 15.70 24.31 -12.08
CA ALA A 321 15.69 23.51 -13.29
C ALA A 321 16.77 23.94 -14.28
N GLU A 322 17.07 25.26 -14.37
CA GLU A 322 18.15 25.78 -15.23
C GLU A 322 19.56 25.44 -14.70
N GLU A 323 19.74 25.38 -13.38
CA GLU A 323 21.01 25.03 -12.73
C GLU A 323 21.30 23.53 -12.77
N ASP A 324 20.24 22.70 -12.64
CA ASP A 324 20.36 21.24 -12.61
C ASP A 324 20.04 20.61 -13.98
N HIS A 325 21.04 20.54 -14.85
CA HIS A 325 20.92 19.83 -16.13
C HIS A 325 20.86 18.28 -15.97
N GLY A 326 20.40 17.77 -14.85
CA GLY A 326 20.54 16.36 -14.43
C GLY A 326 19.26 15.68 -14.01
N ALA A 327 19.26 15.21 -12.74
CA ALA A 327 18.24 14.33 -12.20
C ALA A 327 16.93 15.07 -11.90
N PHE A 328 17.01 16.32 -11.43
CA PHE A 328 15.86 17.05 -10.89
C PHE A 328 15.19 18.04 -11.87
N GLU A 329 15.80 18.34 -13.02
CA GLU A 329 15.30 19.29 -14.02
C GLU A 329 13.80 19.07 -14.35
N GLU A 330 13.42 17.83 -14.68
CA GLU A 330 12.04 17.49 -15.04
C GLU A 330 11.07 17.63 -13.86
N ILE A 331 11.54 17.33 -12.62
CA ILE A 331 10.75 17.43 -11.40
C ILE A 331 10.54 18.89 -11.03
N ASP A 332 11.58 19.73 -11.11
CA ASP A 332 11.50 21.17 -10.83
C ASP A 332 10.55 21.86 -11.80
N LEU A 333 10.62 21.54 -13.10
CA LEU A 333 9.70 22.04 -14.12
C LEU A 333 8.26 21.59 -13.85
N TYR A 334 8.06 20.32 -13.42
CA TYR A 334 6.76 19.83 -13.04
C TYR A 334 6.21 20.61 -11.83
N VAL A 335 6.95 20.73 -10.75
CA VAL A 335 6.53 21.45 -9.54
C VAL A 335 6.26 22.93 -9.84
N ASN A 336 7.09 23.57 -10.69
CA ASN A 336 6.88 24.95 -11.15
C ASN A 336 5.54 25.11 -11.91
N SER A 337 5.12 24.08 -12.65
CA SER A 337 3.86 24.10 -13.41
C SER A 337 2.62 24.01 -12.51
N LEU A 338 2.77 23.52 -11.26
CA LEU A 338 1.65 23.34 -10.34
C LEU A 338 1.16 24.66 -9.75
N LYS A 339 -0.15 24.84 -9.70
CA LYS A 339 -0.75 25.99 -9.04
C LYS A 339 -0.81 25.75 -7.53
N PRO A 340 -0.25 26.62 -6.68
CA PRO A 340 -0.33 26.44 -5.24
C PRO A 340 -1.79 26.56 -4.72
N SER A 341 -2.10 25.93 -3.58
CA SER A 341 -3.36 26.15 -2.86
C SER A 341 -3.33 27.48 -2.11
N ARG A 342 -4.51 28.01 -1.82
CA ARG A 342 -4.63 29.18 -0.95
C ARG A 342 -4.85 28.75 0.50
N THR A 343 -4.46 29.62 1.42
CA THR A 343 -4.91 29.55 2.82
C THR A 343 -6.45 29.58 2.88
N ASN A 344 -7.03 29.03 3.92
CA ASN A 344 -8.49 29.00 4.12
C ASN A 344 -8.88 29.50 5.53
N GLU A 345 -10.13 29.41 5.88
CA GLU A 345 -10.64 29.90 7.18
C GLU A 345 -10.14 29.08 8.37
N TYR A 346 -9.60 27.88 8.12
CA TYR A 346 -9.08 26.98 9.15
C TYR A 346 -7.55 27.08 9.29
N THR A 347 -6.88 27.86 8.45
CA THR A 347 -5.43 28.02 8.48
C THR A 347 -4.96 28.49 9.86
N GLY A 348 -4.12 27.66 10.50
CA GLY A 348 -3.56 27.94 11.82
C GLY A 348 -4.52 27.76 13.00
N MET A 349 -5.68 27.13 12.83
CA MET A 349 -6.64 26.93 13.93
C MET A 349 -6.08 26.04 15.06
N PHE A 350 -5.08 25.23 14.79
CA PHE A 350 -4.36 24.39 15.77
C PHE A 350 -2.96 24.90 16.11
N ARG A 351 -2.63 26.13 15.74
CA ARG A 351 -1.31 26.69 16.04
C ARG A 351 -1.02 26.65 17.54
N GLY A 352 0.15 26.09 17.91
CA GLY A 352 0.60 25.97 19.29
C GLY A 352 -0.02 24.82 20.07
N LYS A 353 -0.97 24.06 19.51
CA LYS A 353 -1.58 22.90 20.17
C LYS A 353 -0.69 21.67 20.08
N ASN A 354 -0.83 20.77 21.04
CA ASN A 354 -0.20 19.46 21.01
C ASN A 354 -0.75 18.60 19.86
N LEU A 355 0.07 17.67 19.35
CA LEU A 355 -0.36 16.68 18.37
C LEU A 355 -0.09 15.27 18.91
N ILE A 356 -1.12 14.41 18.88
CA ILE A 356 -1.03 12.98 19.06
C ILE A 356 -1.56 12.31 17.79
N PHE A 357 -0.68 11.61 17.07
CA PHE A 357 -1.02 10.95 15.82
C PHE A 357 -0.98 9.43 16.00
N PHE A 358 -2.07 8.76 15.69
CA PHE A 358 -2.17 7.31 15.64
C PHE A 358 -2.22 6.82 14.20
N SER A 359 -1.21 6.04 13.78
CA SER A 359 -1.37 5.08 12.69
C SER A 359 -1.94 3.81 13.30
N ALA A 360 -3.24 3.59 13.06
CA ALA A 360 -3.99 2.55 13.74
C ALA A 360 -3.98 1.25 12.93
N GLU A 361 -3.38 0.19 13.49
CA GLU A 361 -3.22 -1.13 12.88
C GLU A 361 -4.57 -1.71 12.47
N ALA A 362 -4.72 -1.95 11.15
CA ALA A 362 -5.90 -2.52 10.52
C ALA A 362 -7.23 -1.83 10.90
N PHE A 363 -7.18 -0.55 11.29
CA PHE A 363 -8.37 0.20 11.68
C PHE A 363 -9.34 0.33 10.51
N SER A 364 -10.63 0.23 10.81
CA SER A 364 -11.71 0.47 9.85
C SER A 364 -12.77 1.38 10.44
N GLY A 365 -13.17 2.39 9.69
CA GLY A 365 -14.28 3.26 10.06
C GLY A 365 -15.61 2.52 10.29
N TYR A 366 -15.73 1.31 9.74
CA TYR A 366 -16.93 0.47 9.90
C TYR A 366 -17.07 -0.18 11.30
N MET A 367 -16.05 -0.09 12.15
CA MET A 367 -16.15 -0.49 13.56
C MET A 367 -16.67 0.63 14.49
N ILE A 368 -16.78 1.86 14.02
CA ILE A 368 -17.22 3.01 14.83
C ILE A 368 -18.73 2.87 15.12
N ASP A 369 -19.08 2.72 16.38
CA ASP A 369 -20.46 2.54 16.83
C ASP A 369 -20.71 3.27 18.17
N GLU A 370 -21.87 3.93 18.31
CA GLU A 370 -22.20 4.72 19.49
C GLU A 370 -22.19 3.90 20.79
N ASN A 371 -22.50 2.59 20.71
CA ASN A 371 -22.61 1.73 21.90
C ASN A 371 -21.37 0.87 22.12
N LEU A 372 -20.73 0.39 21.02
CA LEU A 372 -19.59 -0.50 21.11
C LEU A 372 -18.25 0.26 21.24
N THR A 373 -18.14 1.39 20.54
CA THR A 373 -16.92 2.22 20.50
C THR A 373 -17.25 3.71 20.75
N PRO A 374 -17.82 4.04 21.91
CA PRO A 374 -18.37 5.38 22.18
C PRO A 374 -17.33 6.50 22.08
N THR A 375 -16.07 6.26 22.43
CA THR A 375 -15.02 7.27 22.30
C THR A 375 -14.67 7.51 20.85
N LEU A 376 -14.42 6.46 20.06
CA LEU A 376 -14.20 6.61 18.61
C LEU A 376 -15.39 7.30 17.93
N TYR A 377 -16.61 6.95 18.32
CA TYR A 377 -17.82 7.61 17.82
C TYR A 377 -17.82 9.10 18.16
N ARG A 378 -17.50 9.47 19.42
CA ARG A 378 -17.38 10.88 19.85
C ARG A 378 -16.31 11.62 19.04
N LEU A 379 -15.10 11.06 18.94
CA LEU A 379 -14.00 11.67 18.20
C LEU A 379 -14.34 11.87 16.71
N ALA A 380 -14.98 10.89 16.08
CA ALA A 380 -15.37 10.94 14.68
C ALA A 380 -16.52 11.92 14.40
N THR A 381 -17.44 12.11 15.34
CA THR A 381 -18.64 12.96 15.14
C THR A 381 -18.47 14.38 15.69
N LYS A 382 -17.55 14.59 16.65
CA LYS A 382 -17.27 15.90 17.27
C LYS A 382 -16.00 16.57 16.74
N GLY A 383 -15.19 15.83 15.98
CA GLY A 383 -14.02 16.35 15.25
C GLY A 383 -14.37 16.86 13.86
N ILE A 384 -13.35 16.93 12.99
CA ILE A 384 -13.54 17.15 11.54
C ILE A 384 -14.03 15.84 10.92
N GLN A 385 -15.16 15.90 10.22
CA GLN A 385 -15.84 14.72 9.67
C GLN A 385 -15.46 14.53 8.19
N PHE A 386 -14.69 13.49 7.91
CA PHE A 386 -14.33 13.10 6.54
C PHE A 386 -15.26 11.97 6.09
N ASN A 387 -16.23 12.27 5.24
CA ASN A 387 -17.30 11.33 4.86
C ASN A 387 -16.91 10.38 3.72
N ASP A 388 -15.86 10.69 2.95
CA ASP A 388 -15.41 9.91 1.79
C ASP A 388 -13.86 9.78 1.83
N PHE A 389 -13.35 9.02 2.84
CA PHE A 389 -11.91 8.86 3.08
C PHE A 389 -11.41 7.48 2.65
N TYR A 390 -10.19 7.44 2.11
CA TYR A 390 -9.53 6.25 1.58
C TYR A 390 -8.12 6.08 2.17
N GLN A 391 -7.78 4.82 2.48
CA GLN A 391 -6.41 4.42 2.81
C GLN A 391 -5.91 3.46 1.74
N PRO A 392 -5.27 3.95 0.65
CA PRO A 392 -4.73 3.08 -0.39
C PRO A 392 -3.71 2.10 0.19
N SER A 393 -4.03 0.81 0.15
CA SER A 393 -3.18 -0.22 0.73
C SER A 393 -2.06 -0.59 -0.23
N VAL A 394 -0.83 -0.27 0.17
CA VAL A 394 0.39 -0.74 -0.48
C VAL A 394 1.36 -1.15 0.60
N ALA A 395 1.83 -2.40 0.58
CA ALA A 395 2.91 -2.84 1.46
C ALA A 395 2.59 -2.90 2.97
N GLY A 396 1.34 -3.14 3.33
CA GLY A 396 0.89 -3.36 4.72
C GLY A 396 1.16 -2.17 5.63
N THR A 397 1.41 -2.44 6.91
CA THR A 397 1.62 -1.44 7.97
C THR A 397 2.63 -0.37 7.58
N THR A 398 3.83 -0.76 7.11
CA THR A 398 4.88 0.22 6.77
C THR A 398 4.50 1.09 5.58
N GLY A 399 3.73 0.55 4.62
CA GLY A 399 3.20 1.34 3.51
C GLY A 399 2.22 2.41 3.98
N GLY A 400 1.35 2.06 4.92
CA GLY A 400 0.43 3.01 5.57
C GLY A 400 1.17 4.08 6.37
N GLU A 401 2.22 3.69 7.12
CA GLU A 401 3.07 4.66 7.82
C GLU A 401 3.73 5.66 6.85
N VAL A 402 4.25 5.20 5.71
CA VAL A 402 4.79 6.10 4.66
C VAL A 402 3.74 7.11 4.22
N GLN A 403 2.53 6.68 3.96
CA GLN A 403 1.45 7.59 3.54
C GLN A 403 1.06 8.58 4.64
N ASN A 404 0.89 8.09 5.87
CA ASN A 404 0.44 8.89 7.00
C ASN A 404 1.49 9.93 7.45
N ILE A 405 2.77 9.58 7.40
CA ILE A 405 3.87 10.40 7.94
C ILE A 405 4.44 11.34 6.88
N PHE A 406 4.65 10.83 5.65
CA PHE A 406 5.32 11.59 4.60
C PHE A 406 4.35 12.21 3.59
N GLY A 407 3.08 11.76 3.56
CA GLY A 407 2.12 12.18 2.53
C GLY A 407 2.52 11.71 1.12
N VAL A 408 3.20 10.58 1.01
CA VAL A 408 3.72 10.02 -0.24
C VAL A 408 3.19 8.59 -0.41
N LEU A 409 2.80 8.21 -1.61
CA LEU A 409 2.34 6.87 -1.89
C LEU A 409 3.53 5.89 -1.83
N ALA A 410 3.46 4.90 -0.94
CA ALA A 410 4.45 3.83 -0.89
C ALA A 410 4.45 3.01 -2.19
N MET A 411 5.64 2.62 -2.68
CA MET A 411 5.79 1.85 -3.92
C MET A 411 6.29 0.42 -3.69
N ASP A 412 7.18 0.25 -2.71
CA ASP A 412 7.89 -1.00 -2.47
C ASP A 412 7.94 -1.30 -0.96
N GLY A 413 6.91 -1.79 -0.37
CA GLY A 413 6.88 -2.35 0.97
C GLY A 413 7.61 -1.54 2.04
N GLY A 414 8.21 -2.25 2.98
CA GLY A 414 9.08 -1.67 4.02
C GLY A 414 10.32 -0.95 3.48
N ALA A 415 10.74 -1.25 2.23
CA ALA A 415 11.86 -0.59 1.59
C ALA A 415 11.63 0.90 1.37
N SER A 416 10.40 1.33 1.06
CA SER A 416 10.06 2.75 0.91
C SER A 416 10.35 3.57 2.17
N MET A 417 10.06 3.04 3.36
CA MET A 417 10.36 3.70 4.63
C MET A 417 11.87 3.82 4.87
N VAL A 418 12.63 2.76 4.56
CA VAL A 418 14.10 2.76 4.71
C VAL A 418 14.76 3.75 3.75
N ASP A 419 14.30 3.80 2.50
CA ASP A 419 14.82 4.76 1.51
C ASP A 419 14.56 6.20 1.97
N LEU A 420 13.34 6.51 2.44
CA LEU A 420 13.00 7.84 2.97
C LEU A 420 13.80 8.21 4.23
N ALA A 421 14.21 7.24 5.04
CA ALA A 421 15.01 7.50 6.23
C ALA A 421 16.42 8.08 5.89
N GLU A 422 16.91 7.83 4.69
CA GLU A 422 18.19 8.39 4.20
C GLU A 422 18.05 9.78 3.59
N HIS A 423 16.81 10.28 3.43
CA HIS A 423 16.46 11.53 2.75
C HIS A 423 16.16 12.67 3.72
N ASN A 424 16.07 13.88 3.18
CA ASN A 424 15.60 15.05 3.91
C ASN A 424 14.08 15.00 4.08
N ASN A 425 13.60 14.74 5.29
CA ASN A 425 12.18 14.59 5.61
C ASN A 425 11.55 15.91 6.10
N TYR A 426 11.72 16.98 5.34
CA TYR A 426 11.32 18.34 5.71
C TYR A 426 9.84 18.51 6.05
N PHE A 427 8.95 17.80 5.32
CA PHE A 427 7.50 18.00 5.40
C PHE A 427 6.76 16.99 6.30
N THR A 428 7.44 16.05 6.95
CA THR A 428 6.77 15.25 7.99
C THR A 428 6.27 16.16 9.12
N MET A 429 5.15 15.83 9.75
CA MET A 429 4.67 16.61 10.90
C MET A 429 5.68 16.63 12.05
N GLY A 430 6.44 15.52 12.21
CA GLY A 430 7.58 15.48 13.13
C GLY A 430 8.57 16.60 12.87
N SER A 431 9.10 16.69 11.65
CA SER A 431 10.08 17.71 11.27
C SER A 431 9.54 19.14 11.28
N GLN A 432 8.28 19.34 10.88
CA GLN A 432 7.65 20.65 10.86
C GLN A 432 7.48 21.20 12.28
N LEU A 433 6.99 20.38 13.22
CA LEU A 433 6.75 20.78 14.61
C LEU A 433 8.05 20.83 15.44
N ASP A 434 9.05 19.96 15.13
CA ASP A 434 10.38 20.03 15.76
C ASP A 434 11.05 21.38 15.50
N ARG A 435 10.96 21.91 14.26
CA ARG A 435 11.46 23.26 13.92
C ARG A 435 10.79 24.38 14.73
N LEU A 436 9.59 24.15 15.26
CA LEU A 436 8.87 25.07 16.15
C LEU A 436 9.17 24.81 17.65
N GLY A 437 10.06 23.85 17.94
CA GLY A 437 10.48 23.55 19.32
C GLY A 437 9.53 22.62 20.09
N TYR A 438 8.66 21.87 19.41
CA TYR A 438 7.84 20.86 20.06
C TYR A 438 8.70 19.70 20.58
N TRP A 439 8.32 19.17 21.72
CA TRP A 439 8.88 17.91 22.21
C TRP A 439 8.33 16.75 21.38
N GLY A 440 9.16 16.05 20.63
CA GLY A 440 8.74 15.02 19.68
C GLY A 440 9.24 13.63 20.03
N LYS A 441 8.38 12.58 20.03
CA LYS A 441 8.77 11.18 20.18
C LYS A 441 7.78 10.22 19.49
N ALA A 442 8.31 9.12 18.95
CA ALA A 442 7.51 8.07 18.32
C ALA A 442 7.49 6.80 19.17
N TYR A 443 6.38 6.05 19.13
CA TYR A 443 6.15 4.86 19.96
C TYR A 443 5.52 3.72 19.17
N HIS A 444 5.88 2.48 19.55
CA HIS A 444 5.26 1.26 19.04
C HIS A 444 5.34 0.16 20.11
N ASN A 445 4.27 -0.60 20.28
CA ASN A 445 4.22 -1.68 21.27
C ASN A 445 4.62 -3.06 20.70
N ASN A 446 5.42 -3.09 19.63
CA ASN A 446 6.07 -4.27 19.07
C ASN A 446 7.60 -4.12 19.07
N ASP A 447 8.34 -5.13 18.59
CA ASP A 447 9.82 -5.13 18.53
C ASP A 447 10.35 -3.85 17.86
N TYR A 448 11.24 -3.13 18.57
CA TYR A 448 11.73 -1.82 18.14
C TYR A 448 12.55 -1.86 16.86
N THR A 449 13.10 -3.03 16.47
CA THR A 449 13.88 -3.22 15.26
C THR A 449 13.04 -3.70 14.08
N PHE A 450 11.74 -3.94 14.29
CA PHE A 450 10.88 -4.46 13.23
C PHE A 450 10.70 -3.43 12.12
N TYR A 451 10.96 -3.82 10.87
CA TYR A 451 11.03 -2.93 9.70
C TYR A 451 12.03 -1.77 9.85
N ASP A 452 13.14 -2.00 10.58
CA ASP A 452 14.20 -1.02 10.80
C ASP A 452 13.69 0.31 11.42
N ARG A 453 12.60 0.27 12.22
CA ARG A 453 12.01 1.47 12.85
C ARG A 453 12.96 2.17 13.80
N ASP A 454 13.89 1.45 14.42
CA ASP A 454 14.98 2.01 15.24
C ASP A 454 15.92 2.93 14.45
N VAL A 455 15.97 2.78 13.12
CA VAL A 455 16.70 3.66 12.19
C VAL A 455 15.74 4.69 11.59
N THR A 456 14.64 4.24 11.00
CA THR A 456 13.75 5.08 10.21
C THR A 456 13.04 6.15 11.04
N HIS A 457 12.54 5.81 12.22
CA HIS A 457 11.77 6.75 13.06
C HIS A 457 12.63 7.81 13.74
N THR A 458 13.95 7.66 13.76
CA THR A 458 14.87 8.71 14.28
C THR A 458 15.04 9.86 13.31
N THR A 459 14.71 9.69 12.02
CA THR A 459 14.91 10.70 10.97
C THR A 459 13.63 11.48 10.64
N LEU A 460 12.51 11.17 11.32
CA LEU A 460 11.19 11.75 11.04
C LEU A 460 10.91 13.06 11.79
N GLY A 461 11.91 13.64 12.46
CA GLY A 461 11.78 14.86 13.24
C GLY A 461 11.26 14.64 14.67
N TYR A 462 11.23 13.40 15.16
CA TYR A 462 10.97 13.11 16.58
C TYR A 462 12.27 13.20 17.38
N SER A 463 12.64 14.43 17.81
CA SER A 463 13.95 14.75 18.39
C SER A 463 14.27 13.99 19.69
N ASN A 464 13.26 13.43 20.38
CA ASN A 464 13.46 12.57 21.56
C ASN A 464 13.44 11.08 21.20
N GLY A 465 13.50 10.75 19.91
CA GLY A 465 13.74 9.42 19.38
C GLY A 465 12.49 8.56 19.26
N TYR A 466 12.73 7.25 19.19
CA TYR A 466 11.73 6.21 19.02
C TYR A 466 11.83 5.17 20.14
N MET A 467 10.69 4.66 20.60
CA MET A 467 10.62 3.64 21.64
C MET A 467 9.66 2.50 21.22
N GLY A 468 10.20 1.28 21.19
CA GLY A 468 9.44 0.05 21.00
C GLY A 468 9.84 -1.02 22.04
N SER A 469 9.28 -2.21 21.92
CA SER A 469 9.65 -3.35 22.79
C SER A 469 11.11 -3.76 22.51
N GLY A 470 11.92 -3.81 23.55
CA GLY A 470 13.36 -4.08 23.49
C GLY A 470 14.25 -2.85 23.64
N ASN A 471 13.69 -1.62 23.56
CA ASN A 471 14.41 -0.40 23.91
C ASN A 471 13.66 0.52 24.88
N GLY A 472 12.77 -0.05 25.68
CA GLY A 472 12.14 0.65 26.80
C GLY A 472 10.62 0.54 26.90
N MET A 473 9.90 0.14 25.85
CA MET A 473 8.45 0.01 25.86
C MET A 473 7.99 -1.15 26.78
N GLU A 474 8.79 -2.21 26.88
CA GLU A 474 8.49 -3.38 27.71
C GLU A 474 8.24 -3.05 29.19
N LYS A 475 8.72 -1.92 29.69
CA LYS A 475 8.46 -1.47 31.06
C LYS A 475 7.02 -1.04 31.33
N TYR A 476 6.27 -0.77 30.25
CA TYR A 476 4.87 -0.33 30.32
C TYR A 476 3.90 -1.43 29.93
N LEU A 477 4.37 -2.47 29.23
CA LEU A 477 3.54 -3.56 28.73
C LEU A 477 3.52 -4.74 29.70
N SER A 478 2.38 -5.37 29.81
CA SER A 478 2.24 -6.64 30.53
C SER A 478 2.90 -7.77 29.73
N ASP A 479 3.59 -8.68 30.43
CA ASP A 479 4.25 -9.82 29.82
C ASP A 479 3.27 -10.95 29.47
N THR A 480 2.16 -11.04 30.19
CA THR A 480 1.23 -12.16 30.10
C THR A 480 -0.22 -11.73 30.35
N LEU A 481 -1.17 -12.52 29.86
CA LEU A 481 -2.59 -12.42 30.19
C LEU A 481 -3.01 -13.64 30.99
N VAL A 482 -3.53 -13.43 32.22
CA VAL A 482 -4.04 -14.49 33.06
C VAL A 482 -5.49 -14.80 32.69
N MET A 483 -5.76 -16.05 32.33
CA MET A 483 -7.10 -16.54 31.97
C MET A 483 -8.01 -16.61 33.21
N GLU A 484 -9.32 -16.66 33.03
CA GLU A 484 -10.31 -16.81 34.13
C GLU A 484 -10.05 -18.05 35.03
N ASN A 485 -9.47 -19.11 34.46
CA ASN A 485 -9.12 -20.32 35.20
C ASN A 485 -7.77 -20.18 35.95
N GLY A 486 -7.13 -19.02 35.92
CA GLY A 486 -5.87 -18.73 36.59
C GLY A 486 -4.63 -19.22 35.84
N MET A 487 -4.77 -19.74 34.60
CA MET A 487 -3.63 -20.12 33.76
C MET A 487 -3.11 -18.90 33.00
N ASP A 488 -1.81 -18.89 32.75
CA ASP A 488 -1.12 -17.90 31.93
C ASP A 488 -1.21 -18.30 30.48
N ARG A 489 -1.55 -17.34 29.57
CA ARG A 489 -1.60 -17.56 28.13
C ARG A 489 -0.22 -17.59 27.47
N GLY A 490 0.81 -17.17 28.20
CA GLY A 490 2.18 -17.05 27.69
C GLY A 490 2.51 -15.63 27.20
N VAL A 491 3.45 -15.51 26.30
CA VAL A 491 3.86 -14.21 25.74
C VAL A 491 2.70 -13.60 24.98
N LEU A 492 2.32 -12.37 25.33
CA LEU A 492 1.21 -11.66 24.70
C LEU A 492 1.46 -11.36 23.23
N PHE A 493 0.44 -11.64 22.40
CA PHE A 493 0.41 -11.27 21.01
C PHE A 493 -1.04 -11.06 20.52
N PRO A 494 -1.36 -9.87 19.97
CA PRO A 494 -0.59 -8.60 20.06
C PRO A 494 -0.58 -8.06 21.50
N THR A 495 0.31 -7.10 21.76
CA THR A 495 0.37 -6.37 23.03
C THR A 495 -0.65 -5.24 23.09
N SER A 496 -0.89 -4.69 24.27
CA SER A 496 -1.93 -3.71 24.54
C SER A 496 -1.58 -2.29 24.08
N ASP A 497 -2.41 -1.69 23.23
CA ASP A 497 -2.33 -0.27 22.86
C ASP A 497 -2.64 0.63 24.06
N LYS A 498 -3.59 0.22 24.91
CA LYS A 498 -3.93 0.97 26.12
C LYS A 498 -2.74 1.11 27.05
N GLU A 499 -2.03 0.01 27.31
CA GLU A 499 -0.84 0.04 28.19
C GLU A 499 0.27 0.90 27.61
N MET A 500 0.50 0.85 26.28
CA MET A 500 1.43 1.73 25.60
C MET A 500 1.07 3.20 25.79
N VAL A 501 -0.16 3.58 25.46
CA VAL A 501 -0.61 4.98 25.53
C VAL A 501 -0.57 5.49 26.96
N GLN A 502 -1.10 4.73 27.92
CA GLN A 502 -1.11 5.09 29.32
C GLN A 502 0.31 5.25 29.87
N GLY A 503 1.15 4.22 29.69
CA GLY A 503 2.51 4.24 30.22
C GLY A 503 3.37 5.38 29.67
N THR A 504 3.28 5.65 28.38
CA THR A 504 4.06 6.72 27.74
C THR A 504 3.53 8.11 28.07
N PHE A 505 2.21 8.32 28.11
CA PHE A 505 1.63 9.60 28.50
C PHE A 505 2.01 9.98 29.93
N GLU A 506 1.84 9.07 30.88
CA GLU A 506 2.13 9.32 32.29
C GLU A 506 3.62 9.57 32.58
N ASN A 507 4.52 8.91 31.84
CA ASN A 507 5.95 8.88 32.22
C ASN A 507 6.90 9.58 31.24
N GLU A 508 6.46 9.83 29.97
CA GLU A 508 7.36 10.35 28.97
C GLU A 508 7.01 11.77 28.53
N TYR A 509 5.73 12.07 28.21
CA TYR A 509 5.40 13.34 27.54
C TYR A 509 4.22 14.13 28.08
N GLY A 510 3.37 13.59 28.93
CA GLY A 510 2.15 14.29 29.40
C GLY A 510 2.38 15.60 30.17
N ASP A 511 3.63 15.97 30.47
CA ASP A 511 4.05 17.23 31.07
C ASP A 511 4.96 18.09 30.15
N LYS A 512 5.08 17.76 28.86
CA LYS A 512 6.04 18.34 27.90
C LYS A 512 5.44 19.32 26.89
N ALA A 513 4.23 19.81 27.11
CA ALA A 513 3.57 20.68 26.12
C ALA A 513 4.43 21.91 25.71
N PRO A 514 4.44 22.32 24.42
CA PRO A 514 3.79 21.62 23.32
C PRO A 514 4.56 20.34 22.91
N PHE A 515 3.84 19.26 22.68
CA PHE A 515 4.40 18.01 22.23
C PHE A 515 3.82 17.54 20.89
N ASN A 516 4.60 16.71 20.19
CA ASN A 516 4.22 16.01 18.96
C ASN A 516 4.57 14.54 19.12
N VAL A 517 3.57 13.68 19.22
CA VAL A 517 3.71 12.26 19.51
C VAL A 517 3.09 11.43 18.40
N TYR A 518 3.81 10.41 17.98
CA TYR A 518 3.35 9.43 17.00
C TYR A 518 3.23 8.05 17.65
N TYR A 519 2.12 7.39 17.40
CA TYR A 519 1.87 6.02 17.79
C TYR A 519 1.62 5.14 16.56
N MET A 520 2.39 4.06 16.40
CA MET A 520 2.00 2.92 15.62
C MET A 520 1.35 1.91 16.57
N THR A 521 0.07 1.61 16.39
CA THR A 521 -0.65 0.67 17.26
C THR A 521 -0.44 -0.78 16.83
N PHE A 522 -0.87 -1.75 17.64
CA PHE A 522 -0.63 -3.16 17.36
C PHE A 522 -1.79 -4.08 17.75
N SER A 523 -2.67 -3.68 18.64
CA SER A 523 -3.75 -4.56 19.14
C SER A 523 -4.71 -5.03 18.04
N GLY A 524 -4.91 -4.25 16.97
CA GLY A 524 -5.73 -4.58 15.81
C GLY A 524 -5.14 -5.62 14.84
N HIS A 525 -3.93 -6.16 15.12
CA HIS A 525 -3.22 -7.06 14.23
C HIS A 525 -3.91 -8.43 14.08
N SER A 526 -3.97 -8.95 12.86
CA SER A 526 -4.43 -10.32 12.59
C SER A 526 -3.46 -11.39 13.16
N SER A 527 -3.86 -12.68 13.49
CA SER A 527 -5.20 -13.24 13.26
C SER A 527 -6.21 -12.72 14.29
N TYR A 528 -7.51 -12.84 13.99
CA TYR A 528 -8.60 -12.40 14.85
C TYR A 528 -9.24 -13.53 15.65
N ALA A 529 -8.65 -14.73 15.63
CA ALA A 529 -9.16 -15.88 16.38
C ALA A 529 -8.87 -15.74 17.88
N VAL A 530 -9.84 -16.06 18.71
CA VAL A 530 -9.75 -15.98 20.18
C VAL A 530 -8.54 -16.76 20.75
N GLU A 531 -8.20 -17.89 20.11
CA GLU A 531 -7.08 -18.73 20.52
C GLU A 531 -5.72 -18.15 20.17
N GLU A 532 -5.67 -17.22 19.20
CA GLU A 532 -4.42 -16.74 18.57
C GLU A 532 -4.12 -15.28 18.89
N ASN A 533 -5.13 -14.49 19.26
CA ASN A 533 -5.04 -13.07 19.52
C ASN A 533 -5.45 -12.79 20.98
N ASP A 534 -4.54 -12.26 21.77
CA ASP A 534 -4.78 -12.02 23.19
C ASP A 534 -5.70 -10.83 23.44
N MET A 535 -5.72 -9.84 22.54
CA MET A 535 -6.65 -8.71 22.63
C MET A 535 -8.07 -9.15 22.21
N THR A 536 -8.18 -10.03 21.22
CA THR A 536 -9.47 -10.69 20.90
C THR A 536 -9.98 -11.47 22.12
N TYR A 537 -9.12 -12.26 22.76
CA TYR A 537 -9.52 -13.01 23.97
C TYR A 537 -9.96 -12.07 25.09
N LYS A 538 -9.22 -11.01 25.34
CA LYS A 538 -9.48 -10.02 26.40
C LYS A 538 -10.87 -9.40 26.29
N HIS A 539 -11.27 -9.05 25.06
CA HIS A 539 -12.51 -8.34 24.77
C HIS A 539 -13.62 -9.22 24.17
N TRP A 540 -13.44 -10.54 24.12
CA TRP A 540 -14.39 -11.44 23.48
C TRP A 540 -15.79 -11.37 24.09
N ALA A 541 -15.89 -11.23 25.40
CA ALA A 541 -17.18 -11.15 26.11
C ALA A 541 -18.05 -9.98 25.65
N GLU A 542 -17.46 -8.92 25.16
CA GLU A 542 -18.14 -7.69 24.73
C GLU A 542 -18.76 -7.82 23.34
N VAL A 543 -18.27 -8.76 22.52
CA VAL A 543 -18.66 -8.93 21.12
C VAL A 543 -19.36 -10.27 20.80
N GLN A 544 -19.25 -11.26 21.70
CA GLN A 544 -19.71 -12.63 21.42
C GLN A 544 -21.18 -12.75 21.02
N GLU A 545 -22.04 -11.86 21.52
CA GLU A 545 -23.48 -11.84 21.25
C GLU A 545 -23.85 -10.96 20.02
N LEU A 546 -22.86 -10.31 19.37
CA LEU A 546 -23.12 -9.51 18.18
C LEU A 546 -23.54 -10.40 16.99
N PRO A 547 -24.37 -9.90 16.08
CA PRO A 547 -24.91 -10.68 14.96
C PRO A 547 -23.91 -10.81 13.80
N TYR A 548 -22.66 -11.09 14.09
CA TYR A 548 -21.57 -11.29 13.14
C TYR A 548 -20.96 -12.67 13.23
N THR A 549 -20.22 -13.06 12.21
CA THR A 549 -19.38 -14.26 12.26
C THR A 549 -18.23 -14.09 13.25
N ASP A 550 -17.67 -15.19 13.74
CA ASP A 550 -16.61 -15.15 14.74
C ASP A 550 -15.36 -14.39 14.26
N PRO A 551 -14.92 -14.46 12.98
CA PRO A 551 -13.82 -13.62 12.50
C PRO A 551 -14.09 -12.12 12.60
N VAL A 552 -15.29 -11.66 12.27
CA VAL A 552 -15.66 -10.24 12.39
C VAL A 552 -15.78 -9.84 13.85
N LYS A 553 -16.37 -10.68 14.72
CA LYS A 553 -16.38 -10.44 16.17
C LYS A 553 -14.96 -10.35 16.72
N GLY A 554 -14.07 -11.24 16.30
CA GLY A 554 -12.66 -11.21 16.72
C GLY A 554 -11.92 -9.95 16.31
N TYR A 555 -12.18 -9.45 15.10
CA TYR A 555 -11.69 -8.16 14.63
C TYR A 555 -12.21 -7.00 15.49
N LEU A 556 -13.50 -6.97 15.77
CA LEU A 556 -14.10 -5.95 16.64
C LEU A 556 -13.50 -6.03 18.05
N ALA A 557 -13.38 -7.24 18.61
CA ALA A 557 -12.81 -7.45 19.94
C ALA A 557 -11.38 -6.90 20.08
N CYS A 558 -10.47 -7.25 19.18
CA CYS A 558 -9.09 -6.79 19.29
C CYS A 558 -8.94 -5.26 19.17
N ASN A 559 -9.82 -4.62 18.40
CA ASN A 559 -9.85 -3.17 18.24
C ASN A 559 -10.54 -2.44 19.42
N LEU A 560 -11.28 -3.13 20.29
CA LEU A 560 -11.75 -2.53 21.56
C LEU A 560 -10.60 -2.16 22.49
N GLU A 561 -9.41 -2.70 22.28
CA GLU A 561 -8.22 -2.26 23.00
C GLU A 561 -7.77 -0.85 22.58
N LEU A 562 -7.89 -0.50 21.29
CA LEU A 562 -7.69 0.87 20.81
C LEU A 562 -8.77 1.82 21.38
N GLU A 563 -10.04 1.41 21.37
CA GLU A 563 -11.13 2.16 22.03
C GLU A 563 -10.81 2.44 23.48
N ALA A 564 -10.35 1.42 24.23
CA ALA A 564 -9.99 1.55 25.64
C ALA A 564 -8.75 2.48 25.85
N ALA A 565 -7.80 2.47 24.92
CA ALA A 565 -6.67 3.40 24.92
C ALA A 565 -7.11 4.84 24.73
N LEU A 566 -7.97 5.08 23.74
CA LEU A 566 -8.51 6.41 23.44
C LEU A 566 -9.42 6.93 24.56
N THR A 567 -10.27 6.08 25.14
CA THR A 567 -11.10 6.43 26.29
C THR A 567 -10.23 6.94 27.45
N TRP A 568 -9.22 6.15 27.82
CA TRP A 568 -8.32 6.56 28.90
C TRP A 568 -7.59 7.87 28.57
N LEU A 569 -7.10 8.02 27.33
CA LEU A 569 -6.36 9.22 26.91
C LEU A 569 -7.23 10.47 26.95
N VAL A 570 -8.45 10.41 26.41
CA VAL A 570 -9.39 11.55 26.39
C VAL A 570 -9.78 11.95 27.81
N ASP A 571 -10.12 10.96 28.68
CA ASP A 571 -10.45 11.21 30.09
C ASP A 571 -9.28 11.91 30.81
N GLU A 572 -8.05 11.50 30.56
CA GLU A 572 -6.85 12.08 31.17
C GLU A 572 -6.55 13.48 30.63
N LEU A 573 -6.73 13.72 29.33
CA LEU A 573 -6.59 15.04 28.73
C LEU A 573 -7.64 16.03 29.30
N GLU A 574 -8.88 15.58 29.50
CA GLU A 574 -9.94 16.37 30.12
C GLU A 574 -9.64 16.66 31.61
N ALA A 575 -9.21 15.63 32.34
CA ALA A 575 -8.86 15.77 33.76
C ALA A 575 -7.72 16.77 33.98
N ARG A 576 -6.75 16.84 33.04
CA ARG A 576 -5.65 17.81 33.06
C ARG A 576 -5.97 19.13 32.39
N GLN A 577 -7.19 19.34 31.85
CA GLN A 577 -7.60 20.51 31.08
C GLN A 577 -6.72 20.74 29.84
N MET A 578 -6.29 19.67 29.19
CA MET A 578 -5.46 19.70 27.98
C MET A 578 -6.24 19.33 26.70
N ALA A 579 -7.50 18.90 26.81
CA ALA A 579 -8.28 18.41 25.67
C ALA A 579 -8.44 19.48 24.57
N ASP A 580 -8.68 20.73 24.96
CA ASP A 580 -8.81 21.86 24.04
C ASP A 580 -7.48 22.23 23.36
N ASP A 581 -6.38 21.95 24.00
CA ASP A 581 -5.03 22.26 23.51
C ASP A 581 -4.32 21.04 22.91
N THR A 582 -5.05 19.95 22.66
CA THR A 582 -4.51 18.73 22.04
C THR A 582 -5.34 18.33 20.84
N VAL A 583 -4.64 18.03 19.74
CA VAL A 583 -5.23 17.47 18.53
C VAL A 583 -4.91 15.98 18.50
N ILE A 584 -5.93 15.15 18.35
CA ILE A 584 -5.80 13.70 18.14
C ILE A 584 -6.13 13.41 16.68
N VAL A 585 -5.20 12.75 15.99
CA VAL A 585 -5.37 12.24 14.62
C VAL A 585 -5.34 10.74 14.66
N ILE A 586 -6.32 10.08 14.03
CA ILE A 586 -6.37 8.63 13.89
C ILE A 586 -6.57 8.34 12.41
N SER A 587 -5.58 7.70 11.80
CA SER A 587 -5.61 7.21 10.42
C SER A 587 -5.31 5.71 10.41
N PRO A 588 -6.02 4.91 9.60
CA PRO A 588 -5.62 3.53 9.39
C PRO A 588 -4.22 3.45 8.75
N ASP A 589 -3.52 2.36 8.96
CA ASP A 589 -2.35 2.00 8.17
C ASP A 589 -2.75 1.24 6.88
N HIS A 590 -3.76 0.38 6.97
CA HIS A 590 -4.37 -0.34 5.85
C HIS A 590 -5.77 -0.85 6.23
N TYR A 591 -6.51 -1.37 5.24
CA TYR A 591 -7.77 -2.06 5.51
C TYR A 591 -7.54 -3.39 6.27
N PRO A 592 -8.55 -3.96 6.97
CA PRO A 592 -8.39 -5.20 7.73
C PRO A 592 -8.27 -6.43 6.80
N TYR A 593 -7.13 -6.59 6.13
CA TYR A 593 -6.88 -7.67 5.17
C TYR A 593 -7.00 -9.08 5.78
N GLY A 594 -6.83 -9.21 7.09
CA GLY A 594 -7.11 -10.46 7.80
C GLY A 594 -8.54 -10.95 7.67
N LEU A 595 -9.51 -10.06 7.37
CA LEU A 595 -10.88 -10.43 7.04
C LEU A 595 -11.09 -10.73 5.55
N ALA A 596 -10.20 -10.26 4.67
CA ALA A 596 -10.30 -10.48 3.23
C ALA A 596 -9.72 -11.84 2.79
N ASN A 597 -8.83 -12.45 3.60
CA ASN A 597 -8.03 -13.62 3.23
C ASN A 597 -8.66 -14.96 3.59
N LEU A 598 -9.83 -15.00 4.12
CA LEU A 598 -10.38 -16.20 4.72
C LEU A 598 -10.99 -17.12 3.68
N THR A 599 -10.25 -18.19 3.40
CA THR A 599 -10.56 -19.50 2.80
C THR A 599 -10.96 -19.53 1.32
N GLU A 600 -10.34 -20.48 0.61
CA GLU A 600 -10.53 -20.77 -0.82
C GLU A 600 -11.99 -21.09 -1.23
N ASP A 601 -12.87 -21.35 -0.26
CA ASP A 601 -14.25 -21.77 -0.46
C ASP A 601 -15.26 -20.97 0.38
N ALA A 602 -14.85 -19.90 1.08
CA ALA A 602 -15.75 -19.18 1.97
C ALA A 602 -16.52 -18.08 1.27
N GLU A 603 -17.80 -18.29 1.11
CA GLU A 603 -18.77 -17.22 1.20
C GLU A 603 -19.35 -17.25 2.64
N PRO A 604 -19.44 -16.12 3.34
CA PRO A 604 -19.18 -14.76 2.87
C PRO A 604 -17.73 -14.31 3.02
N VAL A 605 -17.33 -13.30 2.25
CA VAL A 605 -16.08 -12.55 2.47
C VAL A 605 -16.31 -11.73 3.74
N TYR A 606 -15.57 -12.00 4.82
CA TYR A 606 -15.83 -11.38 6.13
C TYR A 606 -15.65 -9.87 6.14
N ILE A 607 -14.78 -9.33 5.25
CA ILE A 607 -14.64 -7.89 5.10
C ILE A 607 -15.93 -7.25 4.56
N GLU A 608 -16.66 -7.94 3.66
CA GLU A 608 -17.95 -7.47 3.14
C GLU A 608 -19.06 -7.55 4.20
N GLU A 609 -18.95 -8.48 5.13
CA GLU A 609 -19.83 -8.53 6.30
C GLU A 609 -19.62 -7.33 7.22
N LEU A 610 -18.35 -6.94 7.46
CA LEU A 610 -18.01 -5.76 8.25
C LEU A 610 -18.44 -4.46 7.54
N TYR A 611 -18.16 -4.34 6.23
CA TYR A 611 -18.44 -3.13 5.45
C TYR A 611 -19.91 -2.98 5.08
N GLY A 612 -20.64 -4.09 5.01
CA GLY A 612 -22.05 -4.10 4.58
C GLY A 612 -22.26 -3.92 3.07
N HIS A 613 -21.20 -3.93 2.28
CA HIS A 613 -21.22 -3.85 0.82
C HIS A 613 -20.10 -4.67 0.18
N MET A 614 -20.20 -4.89 -1.14
CA MET A 614 -19.19 -5.65 -1.89
C MET A 614 -17.87 -4.86 -2.01
N THR A 615 -16.74 -5.57 -1.86
CA THR A 615 -15.38 -5.05 -1.99
C THR A 615 -14.70 -5.57 -3.27
N ASP A 616 -15.41 -5.49 -4.40
CA ASP A 616 -15.00 -6.03 -5.70
C ASP A 616 -13.93 -5.21 -6.44
N THR A 617 -13.55 -4.05 -5.90
CA THR A 617 -12.46 -3.21 -6.39
C THR A 617 -11.55 -2.80 -5.24
N GLN A 618 -10.27 -2.49 -5.54
CA GLN A 618 -9.33 -2.01 -4.52
C GLN A 618 -9.83 -0.72 -3.86
N MET A 619 -10.39 0.23 -4.62
CA MET A 619 -10.97 1.45 -4.06
C MET A 619 -12.04 1.18 -3.00
N LYS A 620 -12.90 0.18 -3.20
CA LYS A 620 -13.92 -0.18 -2.20
C LYS A 620 -13.34 -0.89 -0.98
N MET A 621 -12.23 -1.60 -1.13
CA MET A 621 -11.50 -2.16 0.01
C MET A 621 -10.78 -1.09 0.82
N ASP A 622 -10.28 -0.05 0.15
CA ASP A 622 -9.53 1.05 0.75
C ASP A 622 -10.44 2.09 1.44
N GLU A 623 -11.78 2.00 1.31
CA GLU A 623 -12.73 2.86 2.02
C GLU A 623 -12.52 2.77 3.53
N ASN A 624 -12.41 3.93 4.20
CA ASN A 624 -12.10 3.97 5.62
C ASN A 624 -12.54 5.30 6.26
N ARG A 625 -11.96 5.67 7.40
CA ARG A 625 -12.25 6.91 8.13
C ARG A 625 -10.96 7.54 8.63
N LEU A 626 -10.83 8.85 8.41
CA LEU A 626 -9.88 9.72 9.11
C LEU A 626 -10.61 10.43 10.25
N ILE A 627 -9.98 10.50 11.41
CA ILE A 627 -10.46 11.26 12.56
C ILE A 627 -9.42 12.34 12.87
N ILE A 628 -9.85 13.60 12.93
CA ILE A 628 -9.08 14.73 13.45
C ILE A 628 -9.94 15.41 14.49
N TRP A 629 -9.59 15.27 15.76
CA TRP A 629 -10.36 15.79 16.88
C TRP A 629 -9.50 16.67 17.80
N SER A 630 -10.16 17.63 18.42
CA SER A 630 -9.66 18.41 19.58
C SER A 630 -10.86 18.84 20.40
N GLY A 631 -10.74 18.89 21.73
CA GLY A 631 -11.82 19.36 22.61
C GLY A 631 -12.37 20.72 22.19
N CYS A 632 -11.51 21.60 21.67
CA CYS A 632 -11.91 22.93 21.20
C CYS A 632 -12.89 22.93 20.01
N LEU A 633 -13.18 21.79 19.40
CA LEU A 633 -14.15 21.64 18.29
C LEU A 633 -15.54 21.25 18.79
N GLU A 634 -15.68 20.61 19.95
CA GLU A 634 -16.90 19.91 20.35
C GLU A 634 -18.14 20.83 20.52
N ASP A 635 -17.91 22.06 20.94
CA ASP A 635 -18.97 23.05 21.12
C ASP A 635 -19.22 23.93 19.87
N LYS A 636 -18.59 23.54 18.71
CA LYS A 636 -18.73 24.29 17.45
C LYS A 636 -19.57 23.50 16.45
N GLU A 637 -20.06 24.22 15.44
CA GLU A 637 -20.64 23.52 14.26
C GLU A 637 -19.62 22.59 13.64
N PRO A 638 -20.01 21.35 13.30
CA PRO A 638 -19.09 20.38 12.73
C PRO A 638 -18.47 20.85 11.41
N ILE A 639 -17.17 20.66 11.26
CA ILE A 639 -16.47 20.83 9.97
C ILE A 639 -16.65 19.52 9.21
N VAL A 640 -17.36 19.57 8.08
CA VAL A 640 -17.69 18.38 7.28
C VAL A 640 -17.00 18.44 5.93
N VAL A 641 -16.32 17.36 5.56
CA VAL A 641 -15.64 17.17 4.28
C VAL A 641 -16.31 16.00 3.55
N ASP A 642 -17.12 16.34 2.53
CA ASP A 642 -17.83 15.36 1.70
C ASP A 642 -17.06 15.00 0.42
N ASP A 643 -16.02 15.75 0.11
CA ASP A 643 -15.14 15.49 -1.02
C ASP A 643 -14.24 14.25 -0.75
N PRO A 644 -13.96 13.43 -1.77
CA PRO A 644 -13.00 12.35 -1.65
C PRO A 644 -11.65 12.81 -1.09
N THR A 645 -11.18 12.14 -0.06
CA THR A 645 -9.96 12.44 0.70
C THR A 645 -9.20 11.14 0.96
N PHE A 646 -7.89 11.18 1.09
CA PHE A 646 -7.08 9.99 1.37
C PHE A 646 -5.85 10.30 2.23
N SER A 647 -5.10 9.28 2.59
CA SER A 647 -3.96 9.41 3.50
C SER A 647 -2.92 10.44 3.08
N LEU A 648 -2.68 10.65 1.78
CA LEU A 648 -1.72 11.66 1.32
C LEU A 648 -2.19 13.11 1.59
N ASP A 649 -3.48 13.30 1.83
CA ASP A 649 -4.06 14.62 2.17
C ASP A 649 -3.85 14.99 3.65
N ILE A 650 -3.41 14.03 4.49
CA ILE A 650 -3.27 14.27 5.94
C ILE A 650 -2.18 15.29 6.23
N VAL A 651 -0.98 15.10 5.70
CA VAL A 651 0.15 16.01 5.95
C VAL A 651 -0.14 17.43 5.49
N PRO A 652 -0.61 17.70 4.25
CA PRO A 652 -0.96 19.05 3.83
C PRO A 652 -2.12 19.67 4.65
N THR A 653 -3.12 18.86 5.03
CA THR A 653 -4.23 19.33 5.88
C THR A 653 -3.74 19.74 7.26
N LEU A 654 -2.92 18.90 7.91
CA LEU A 654 -2.34 19.23 9.21
C LEU A 654 -1.37 20.43 9.12
N SER A 655 -0.57 20.52 8.06
CA SER A 655 0.32 21.67 7.85
C SER A 655 -0.46 22.98 7.79
N ASN A 656 -1.59 22.99 7.08
CA ASN A 656 -2.48 24.14 7.04
C ASN A 656 -3.15 24.42 8.39
N LEU A 657 -3.69 23.38 9.06
CA LEU A 657 -4.38 23.51 10.35
C LEU A 657 -3.44 24.01 11.47
N PHE A 658 -2.18 23.54 11.49
CA PHE A 658 -1.17 24.02 12.44
C PHE A 658 -0.56 25.37 12.03
N GLY A 659 -0.80 25.82 10.79
CA GLY A 659 -0.28 27.09 10.27
C GLY A 659 1.25 27.11 10.22
N VAL A 660 1.87 25.98 9.85
CA VAL A 660 3.31 25.85 9.64
C VAL A 660 3.71 26.33 8.25
N GLU A 661 5.00 26.58 8.03
CA GLU A 661 5.51 26.94 6.69
C GLU A 661 5.58 25.69 5.81
N TRP A 662 4.88 25.67 4.67
CA TRP A 662 4.87 24.59 3.70
C TRP A 662 4.55 25.09 2.29
N ASP A 663 4.86 24.26 1.28
CA ASP A 663 4.53 24.53 -0.11
C ASP A 663 3.61 23.43 -0.65
N SER A 664 2.41 23.81 -1.05
CA SER A 664 1.38 22.90 -1.51
C SER A 664 1.70 22.24 -2.86
N ARG A 665 2.72 22.72 -3.58
CA ARG A 665 3.22 22.13 -4.82
C ARG A 665 4.18 20.96 -4.55
N LEU A 666 4.77 20.92 -3.34
CA LEU A 666 5.76 19.92 -2.94
C LEU A 666 5.14 18.66 -2.31
N LEU A 667 3.83 18.63 -2.11
CA LEU A 667 3.13 17.48 -1.55
C LEU A 667 2.18 16.86 -2.61
N PRO A 668 2.22 15.54 -2.82
CA PRO A 668 1.33 14.86 -3.77
C PRO A 668 -0.15 14.99 -3.45
N GLY A 669 -0.52 14.99 -2.15
CA GLY A 669 -1.87 15.25 -1.65
C GLY A 669 -2.24 16.73 -1.65
N ARG A 670 -3.44 17.02 -1.18
CA ARG A 670 -3.97 18.38 -1.01
C ARG A 670 -4.37 18.65 0.45
N ASP A 671 -4.44 19.89 0.85
CA ASP A 671 -5.22 20.25 2.03
C ASP A 671 -6.70 19.93 1.74
N ALA A 672 -7.29 19.01 2.50
CA ALA A 672 -8.66 18.54 2.31
C ALA A 672 -9.71 19.66 2.53
N LEU A 673 -9.33 20.73 3.22
CA LEU A 673 -10.15 21.90 3.50
C LEU A 673 -9.94 23.03 2.47
N SER A 674 -9.09 22.81 1.46
CA SER A 674 -8.80 23.77 0.41
C SER A 674 -9.81 23.71 -0.76
N ASP A 675 -9.74 24.68 -1.64
CA ASP A 675 -10.50 24.78 -2.88
C ASP A 675 -9.96 23.91 -4.02
N LYS A 676 -8.96 23.06 -3.74
CA LYS A 676 -8.37 22.17 -4.74
C LYS A 676 -9.32 21.02 -5.10
N THR A 677 -9.31 20.64 -6.37
CA THR A 677 -10.10 19.51 -6.85
C THR A 677 -9.71 18.24 -6.09
N PRO A 678 -10.68 17.50 -5.54
CA PRO A 678 -10.41 16.25 -4.83
C PRO A 678 -9.91 15.18 -5.80
N LEU A 679 -8.87 14.46 -5.40
CA LEU A 679 -8.32 13.36 -6.18
C LEU A 679 -7.67 12.34 -5.25
N VAL A 680 -8.33 11.22 -5.09
CA VAL A 680 -7.79 10.00 -4.47
C VAL A 680 -7.20 9.12 -5.56
N PHE A 681 -6.04 8.53 -5.35
CA PHE A 681 -5.42 7.58 -6.28
C PHE A 681 -4.60 6.51 -5.55
N ASN A 682 -4.38 5.37 -6.20
CA ASN A 682 -3.59 4.27 -5.68
C ASN A 682 -2.44 3.87 -6.62
N ALA A 683 -1.59 2.95 -6.17
CA ALA A 683 -0.44 2.45 -6.94
C ALA A 683 -0.85 1.65 -8.21
N PHE A 684 -2.11 1.24 -8.31
CA PHE A 684 -2.67 0.55 -9.49
C PHE A 684 -3.21 1.51 -10.54
N TYR A 685 -3.10 2.85 -10.31
CA TYR A 685 -3.65 3.92 -11.15
C TYR A 685 -5.19 3.99 -11.16
N ASP A 686 -5.86 3.35 -10.20
CA ASP A 686 -7.24 3.63 -9.94
C ASP A 686 -7.35 5.00 -9.27
N TRP A 687 -8.45 5.70 -9.53
CA TRP A 687 -8.65 7.01 -8.94
C TRP A 687 -10.13 7.33 -8.70
N ARG A 688 -10.37 8.26 -7.77
CA ARG A 688 -11.68 8.79 -7.42
C ARG A 688 -11.62 10.31 -7.30
N THR A 689 -12.66 10.96 -7.84
CA THR A 689 -12.91 12.41 -7.74
C THR A 689 -14.36 12.65 -7.29
N ASP A 690 -14.73 13.89 -7.13
CA ASP A 690 -16.14 14.30 -6.93
C ASP A 690 -17.05 13.95 -8.12
N VAL A 691 -16.49 13.66 -9.30
CA VAL A 691 -17.23 13.30 -10.52
C VAL A 691 -17.47 11.79 -10.64
N GLY A 692 -16.55 10.96 -10.19
CA GLY A 692 -16.68 9.51 -10.29
C GLY A 692 -15.39 8.74 -9.97
N THR A 693 -15.45 7.43 -10.16
CA THR A 693 -14.36 6.48 -9.89
C THR A 693 -13.92 5.78 -11.16
N TYR A 694 -12.62 5.65 -11.36
CA TYR A 694 -12.00 4.94 -12.49
C TYR A 694 -11.17 3.76 -12.02
N VAL A 695 -11.40 2.60 -12.64
CA VAL A 695 -10.62 1.39 -12.43
C VAL A 695 -9.72 1.15 -13.64
N PHE A 696 -8.44 1.28 -13.45
CA PHE A 696 -7.45 1.23 -14.53
C PHE A 696 -7.36 -0.13 -15.23
N GLU A 697 -7.50 -1.22 -14.49
CA GLU A 697 -7.41 -2.58 -15.06
C GLU A 697 -8.51 -2.81 -16.10
N THR A 698 -9.74 -2.46 -15.75
CA THR A 698 -10.91 -2.63 -16.61
C THR A 698 -11.13 -1.48 -17.56
N LYS A 699 -10.43 -0.35 -17.36
CA LYS A 699 -10.65 0.93 -18.05
C LYS A 699 -12.09 1.42 -17.92
N HIS A 700 -12.70 1.12 -16.80
CA HIS A 700 -14.08 1.47 -16.51
C HIS A 700 -14.13 2.74 -15.66
N PHE A 701 -14.94 3.69 -16.09
CA PHE A 701 -15.27 4.89 -15.30
C PHE A 701 -16.73 4.80 -14.85
N GLU A 702 -16.97 4.88 -13.56
CA GLU A 702 -18.28 4.90 -12.95
C GLU A 702 -18.56 6.33 -12.45
N PRO A 703 -19.51 7.07 -13.04
CA PRO A 703 -19.89 8.38 -12.54
C PRO A 703 -20.48 8.32 -11.14
N ARG A 704 -20.21 9.34 -10.31
CA ARG A 704 -20.87 9.51 -9.01
C ARG A 704 -22.39 9.66 -9.22
N ALA A 705 -23.17 9.16 -8.28
CA ALA A 705 -24.63 9.31 -8.32
C ALA A 705 -25.03 10.79 -8.44
N GLY A 706 -25.88 11.10 -9.41
CA GLY A 706 -26.31 12.45 -9.72
C GLY A 706 -25.47 13.18 -10.78
N VAL A 707 -24.29 12.69 -11.17
CA VAL A 707 -23.51 13.24 -12.28
C VAL A 707 -24.09 12.74 -13.60
N THR A 708 -24.62 13.64 -14.41
CA THR A 708 -25.30 13.31 -15.68
C THR A 708 -24.46 13.62 -16.92
N GLU A 709 -23.48 14.50 -16.81
CA GLU A 709 -22.58 14.88 -17.91
C GLU A 709 -21.12 14.82 -17.44
N ILE A 710 -20.27 14.24 -18.27
CA ILE A 710 -18.84 14.15 -18.04
C ILE A 710 -18.16 14.95 -19.14
N PRO A 711 -17.26 15.90 -18.82
CA PRO A 711 -16.54 16.67 -19.84
C PRO A 711 -15.77 15.76 -20.80
N ASP A 712 -15.74 16.13 -22.09
CA ASP A 712 -14.96 15.40 -23.09
C ASP A 712 -13.49 15.37 -22.68
N GLY A 713 -12.87 14.17 -22.73
CA GLY A 713 -11.47 13.97 -22.35
C GLY A 713 -11.19 13.98 -20.83
N TYR A 714 -12.22 14.07 -19.97
CA TYR A 714 -12.05 14.10 -18.51
C TYR A 714 -11.22 12.94 -17.97
N VAL A 715 -11.58 11.70 -18.35
CA VAL A 715 -10.87 10.49 -17.88
C VAL A 715 -9.41 10.50 -18.32
N ASP A 716 -9.11 10.91 -19.56
CA ASP A 716 -7.73 10.99 -20.06
C ASP A 716 -6.93 12.07 -19.32
N LYS A 717 -7.56 13.21 -19.01
CA LYS A 717 -6.95 14.28 -18.21
C LYS A 717 -6.58 13.79 -16.81
N ILE A 718 -7.52 13.18 -16.08
CA ILE A 718 -7.25 12.68 -14.73
C ILE A 718 -6.20 11.54 -14.75
N ASN A 719 -6.24 10.65 -15.74
CA ASN A 719 -5.23 9.61 -15.92
C ASN A 719 -3.81 10.19 -16.07
N ARG A 720 -3.64 11.33 -16.76
CA ARG A 720 -2.33 12.02 -16.85
C ARG A 720 -1.92 12.62 -15.51
N ILE A 721 -2.83 13.29 -14.82
CA ILE A 721 -2.57 13.87 -13.48
C ILE A 721 -2.15 12.78 -12.50
N VAL A 722 -2.86 11.66 -12.45
CA VAL A 722 -2.52 10.52 -11.58
C VAL A 722 -1.15 9.95 -11.93
N ALA A 723 -0.84 9.82 -13.24
CA ALA A 723 0.48 9.35 -13.66
C ALA A 723 1.61 10.29 -13.20
N ASN A 724 1.43 11.60 -13.31
CA ASN A 724 2.38 12.58 -12.83
C ASN A 724 2.54 12.53 -11.29
N LYS A 725 1.43 12.45 -10.55
CA LYS A 725 1.48 12.37 -9.07
C LYS A 725 2.17 11.10 -8.58
N ILE A 726 1.93 9.96 -9.21
CA ILE A 726 2.63 8.71 -8.90
C ILE A 726 4.13 8.83 -9.23
N GLU A 727 4.47 9.45 -10.37
CA GLU A 727 5.87 9.71 -10.72
C GLU A 727 6.55 10.66 -9.73
N PHE A 728 5.83 11.67 -9.26
CA PHE A 728 6.33 12.59 -8.23
C PHE A 728 6.55 11.85 -6.89
N CYS A 729 5.61 11.00 -6.45
CA CYS A 729 5.83 10.13 -5.29
C CYS A 729 7.11 9.29 -5.43
N ARG A 730 7.34 8.71 -6.61
CA ARG A 730 8.55 7.93 -6.90
C ARG A 730 9.82 8.76 -6.80
N SER A 731 9.80 9.97 -7.30
CA SER A 731 10.96 10.89 -7.26
C SER A 731 11.30 11.27 -5.82
N ILE A 732 10.31 11.52 -4.98
CA ILE A 732 10.52 11.77 -3.55
C ILE A 732 11.11 10.52 -2.86
N LEU A 733 10.58 9.32 -3.18
CA LEU A 733 11.02 8.06 -2.56
C LEU A 733 12.46 7.68 -2.91
N TYR A 734 12.91 7.94 -4.14
CA TYR A 734 14.18 7.38 -4.63
C TYR A 734 15.28 8.41 -4.82
N GLU A 735 14.99 9.73 -4.79
CA GLU A 735 15.94 10.76 -5.23
C GLU A 735 16.05 11.95 -4.28
N ASP A 736 15.94 11.81 -2.99
CA ASP A 736 16.06 12.91 -2.00
C ASP A 736 15.66 14.32 -2.52
N TYR A 737 14.50 14.39 -3.21
CA TYR A 737 14.06 15.61 -3.87
C TYR A 737 13.92 16.78 -2.88
N TYR A 738 13.45 16.50 -1.66
CA TYR A 738 13.34 17.55 -0.65
C TYR A 738 14.71 18.05 -0.16
N GLY A 739 15.73 17.19 -0.14
CA GLY A 739 17.11 17.61 0.11
C GLY A 739 17.62 18.58 -0.95
N HIS A 740 17.37 18.28 -2.24
CA HIS A 740 17.70 19.17 -3.36
C HIS A 740 17.05 20.56 -3.19
N VAL A 741 15.74 20.61 -3.02
CA VAL A 741 14.97 21.86 -2.91
C VAL A 741 15.36 22.68 -1.67
N MET A 742 15.55 22.01 -0.50
CA MET A 742 15.86 22.70 0.75
C MET A 742 17.31 23.19 0.81
N HIS A 743 18.27 22.54 0.17
CA HIS A 743 19.65 23.04 0.05
C HIS A 743 19.71 24.35 -0.75
N ALA A 744 18.90 24.49 -1.77
CA ALA A 744 18.80 25.70 -2.57
C ALA A 744 18.27 26.91 -1.76
N LYS A 745 17.38 26.67 -0.78
CA LYS A 745 16.86 27.72 0.12
C LYS A 745 17.91 28.26 1.11
N GLY A 746 19.05 27.61 1.26
CA GLY A 746 20.13 27.98 2.19
C GLY A 746 19.88 27.50 3.63
N PRO A 747 20.87 27.63 4.53
CA PRO A 747 20.71 27.21 5.91
C PRO A 747 19.67 28.10 6.60
N GLN A 748 18.60 27.49 7.13
CA GLN A 748 17.60 28.21 7.92
C GLN A 748 18.23 28.78 9.19
N GLU A 749 18.00 30.07 9.46
CA GLU A 749 18.19 30.61 10.80
C GLU A 749 17.19 29.91 11.72
N THR A 750 17.67 29.17 12.70
CA THR A 750 16.83 28.63 13.76
C THR A 750 16.15 29.81 14.48
N VAL A 751 14.85 29.95 14.27
CA VAL A 751 14.04 30.92 15.02
C VAL A 751 14.06 30.45 16.47
N GLY A 752 14.80 31.18 17.29
CA GLY A 752 14.86 30.88 18.72
C GLY A 752 13.50 31.13 19.38
N PRO A 753 13.18 30.47 20.52
CA PRO A 753 11.85 30.45 21.15
C PRO A 753 11.35 31.82 21.68
N LYS A 754 11.85 32.93 21.20
CA LYS A 754 11.48 34.29 21.70
C LYS A 754 10.48 35.06 20.83
N ASP A 755 10.19 34.62 19.61
CA ASP A 755 9.32 35.37 18.69
C ASP A 755 7.97 34.70 18.41
N ALA A 756 7.62 33.64 19.16
CA ALA A 756 6.31 32.99 19.12
C ALA A 756 5.47 33.44 20.35
N ALA A 757 5.02 34.70 20.37
CA ALA A 757 4.06 35.21 21.33
C ALA A 757 2.89 35.88 20.61
#